data_49d6f3f77781ac024edd0a0d01f753b3
#
_entry.id   49d6f3f77781ac024edd0a0d01f753b3
#
_cell.length_a   1.000
_cell.length_b   1.000
_cell.length_c   1.000
_cell.angle_alpha   90.00
_cell.angle_beta   90.00
_cell.angle_gamma   90.00
#
_symmetry.space_group_name_H-M   'P 1'
#
loop_
_entity.id
_entity.type
_entity.pdbx_description
1 polymer ?
#
loop_
_entity_poly.entity_id
_entity_poly.type
_entity_poly.pdbx_seq_one_letter_code
_entity_poly.pdbx_strand_id
1 'polypeptide(L)'
;MGHLTPAYLPTSSSPLFGLNGPSLAYAEDEEDEEDEEDEEDEEDEEDEEDEEDEEESVEGEEEGEDLSYLTDIGPAKDHEFEEFSFFGLSNRKFTWAAAQLHILFASFILGCPMFVVIMEVMGARRTQGVRKAIILSNVFLGVLIGVTIGITFEVIVGIHHGVLYGMWACAFGALVVSFLNYFHRCMNLKVSGVVGAIFGTIISCALTPVETYHADGVILAAINGLVGGLLANGLMFAQSDFKFERLAHEVTKVIGFAYSFTALSGGLFLLVMLVAYSDFISYLVASFPVLFMVAYPTLFILETIVMYIYVYSWDPLNKSNKKGRHIVLGVVLNVLGLTLLVALDGPATFMQTPPLPLNEITNISEWSKITNAGWMPLNYHRLVGNGTFGGYMVCVIGAYMYLWSEKKEEKEYYDWVGYIGNIIGVGIMIPLPAMGYIFVRELYQYDATIGMYIMSDRESMFMLVQGLLVGTMFSLSNIYMWVSMKRIDNAERFFPAMKFGFVLIVISATIWFTPRRFFATMMPEPGMDPAMVLPDNLAFLALMISKNTAAFALVTVTFVNYIFYTIATKTGKVHYGKINPLGTYCLIFLGFADIWLMSWMGTIRELSRMNWHVYKVFKDVTPEKFAPTLADAGFHVTTIVWTFFLMMTCIIWLGIKYPKSKKKTEEVPPQATPQMAE
;
A
#
# COMPACT_ATOMS: atom_id res chain seq x y z
N MET A 1 19.81 -18.33 29.01
CA MET A 1 20.06 -17.41 27.90
C MET A 1 20.38 -18.30 26.70
N GLY A 2 19.35 -18.77 26.02
CA GLY A 2 19.46 -19.64 24.86
C GLY A 2 19.51 -18.76 23.61
N HIS A 3 20.39 -19.14 22.71
CA HIS A 3 20.56 -18.51 21.39
C HIS A 3 19.25 -18.55 20.63
N LEU A 4 18.59 -17.38 20.47
CA LEU A 4 17.62 -17.11 19.43
C LEU A 4 18.42 -16.76 18.18
N THR A 5 18.88 -17.76 17.45
CA THR A 5 19.24 -17.59 16.04
C THR A 5 17.92 -17.44 15.30
N PRO A 6 17.72 -16.36 14.54
CA PRO A 6 16.59 -16.26 13.61
C PRO A 6 16.84 -17.29 12.51
N ALA A 7 16.10 -18.40 12.55
CA ALA A 7 16.01 -19.29 11.41
C ALA A 7 15.34 -18.51 10.27
N TYR A 8 15.98 -18.49 9.11
CA TYR A 8 15.51 -17.84 7.88
C TYR A 8 15.50 -16.30 7.81
N LEU A 9 16.67 -15.71 8.02
CA LEU A 9 17.17 -14.82 6.97
C LEU A 9 17.86 -15.76 5.95
N PRO A 10 17.59 -15.62 4.64
CA PRO A 10 18.18 -16.53 3.68
C PRO A 10 19.70 -16.46 3.78
N THR A 11 20.33 -17.61 4.06
CA THR A 11 21.74 -17.81 3.78
C THR A 11 21.98 -17.50 2.31
N SER A 12 23.16 -17.05 1.94
CA SER A 12 23.63 -16.50 0.67
C SER A 12 23.33 -17.29 -0.61
N SER A 13 22.34 -18.14 -0.66
CA SER A 13 21.89 -18.91 -1.82
C SER A 13 20.37 -18.88 -2.04
N SER A 14 19.62 -18.07 -1.31
CA SER A 14 18.21 -17.84 -1.66
C SER A 14 18.12 -16.70 -2.65
N PRO A 15 17.44 -16.88 -3.81
CA PRO A 15 17.41 -15.90 -4.86
C PRO A 15 16.41 -14.80 -4.56
N LEU A 16 16.70 -13.96 -3.54
CA LEU A 16 16.04 -12.67 -3.49
C LEU A 16 16.45 -11.81 -4.69
N PHE A 17 17.57 -12.17 -5.37
CA PHE A 17 18.09 -11.45 -6.53
C PHE A 17 18.84 -12.34 -7.54
N GLY A 18 18.77 -13.68 -7.46
CA GLY A 18 19.32 -14.57 -8.48
C GLY A 18 18.25 -14.97 -9.46
N LEU A 19 18.32 -14.52 -10.71
CA LEU A 19 17.53 -14.99 -11.84
C LEU A 19 17.95 -16.42 -12.22
N ASN A 20 17.80 -17.40 -11.33
CA ASN A 20 17.77 -18.80 -11.69
C ASN A 20 16.32 -19.29 -11.61
N GLY A 21 15.43 -18.61 -12.34
CA GLY A 21 14.17 -19.19 -12.76
C GLY A 21 14.44 -20.21 -13.86
N PRO A 22 13.57 -21.23 -14.04
CA PRO A 22 13.70 -22.13 -15.16
C PRO A 22 13.74 -21.31 -16.45
N SER A 23 14.77 -21.55 -17.27
CA SER A 23 14.81 -21.05 -18.63
C SER A 23 13.48 -21.36 -19.29
N LEU A 24 12.84 -20.38 -19.89
CA LEU A 24 11.71 -20.56 -20.78
C LEU A 24 12.20 -21.44 -21.96
N ALA A 25 12.12 -22.76 -21.79
CA ALA A 25 12.22 -23.68 -22.89
C ALA A 25 10.91 -23.54 -23.69
N TYR A 26 10.95 -22.73 -24.71
CA TYR A 26 10.00 -22.89 -25.82
C TYR A 26 10.35 -24.21 -26.49
N ALA A 27 9.35 -25.07 -26.61
CA ALA A 27 9.44 -26.22 -27.48
C ALA A 27 9.74 -25.71 -28.92
N GLU A 28 10.92 -25.99 -29.41
CA GLU A 28 11.24 -25.92 -30.83
C GLU A 28 10.57 -27.12 -31.46
N ASP A 29 9.54 -26.89 -32.27
CA ASP A 29 9.12 -27.84 -33.28
C ASP A 29 10.24 -27.90 -34.34
N GLU A 30 11.06 -28.93 -34.26
CA GLU A 30 11.96 -29.31 -35.35
C GLU A 30 11.11 -29.84 -36.52
N GLU A 31 11.02 -29.05 -37.57
CA GLU A 31 10.66 -29.53 -38.91
C GLU A 31 11.90 -30.23 -39.46
N ASP A 32 11.89 -31.57 -39.40
CA ASP A 32 12.80 -32.38 -40.22
C ASP A 32 12.19 -32.55 -41.63
N GLU A 33 12.84 -31.88 -42.59
CA GLU A 33 12.77 -32.26 -44.02
C GLU A 33 13.59 -33.53 -44.20
N GLU A 34 12.98 -34.61 -44.72
CA GLU A 34 13.68 -35.62 -45.51
C GLU A 34 12.71 -36.33 -46.49
N ASP A 35 12.97 -36.03 -47.70
CA ASP A 35 13.06 -36.79 -48.94
C ASP A 35 12.06 -37.93 -49.23
N GLU A 36 11.50 -37.71 -50.43
CA GLU A 36 10.78 -38.63 -51.29
C GLU A 36 11.57 -39.92 -51.57
N GLU A 37 10.88 -41.04 -51.57
CA GLU A 37 11.04 -42.07 -52.67
C GLU A 37 9.83 -43.02 -52.70
N ASP A 38 9.40 -43.19 -53.91
CA ASP A 38 8.28 -44.00 -54.47
C ASP A 38 8.30 -45.47 -54.06
N GLU A 39 7.14 -46.12 -54.00
CA GLU A 39 6.70 -47.29 -54.88
C GLU A 39 5.44 -47.95 -54.32
N GLU A 40 4.41 -47.88 -55.14
CA GLU A 40 3.52 -48.85 -55.81
C GLU A 40 2.98 -50.06 -55.01
N ASP A 41 1.63 -50.10 -55.06
CA ASP A 41 0.75 -51.25 -55.34
C ASP A 41 0.69 -52.46 -54.40
N GLU A 42 -0.45 -52.75 -53.84
CA GLU A 42 -1.42 -53.78 -54.31
C GLU A 42 -2.62 -53.93 -53.36
N GLU A 43 -3.77 -54.06 -54.00
CA GLU A 43 -5.07 -54.42 -53.44
C GLU A 43 -5.02 -55.80 -52.79
N ASP A 44 -5.80 -56.08 -51.76
CA ASP A 44 -6.77 -57.18 -51.77
C ASP A 44 -7.72 -57.19 -50.55
N GLU A 45 -8.86 -57.75 -50.82
CA GLU A 45 -10.16 -57.81 -50.20
C GLU A 45 -10.26 -58.65 -48.91
N GLU A 46 -11.30 -58.28 -48.10
CA GLU A 46 -12.22 -59.13 -47.33
C GLU A 46 -11.67 -60.03 -46.21
N ASP A 47 -12.17 -59.77 -45.00
CA ASP A 47 -13.21 -60.59 -44.34
C ASP A 47 -13.60 -60.06 -42.95
N GLU A 48 -14.92 -60.02 -42.74
CA GLU A 48 -15.54 -59.77 -41.44
C GLU A 48 -15.33 -60.99 -40.52
N GLU A 49 -14.84 -60.76 -39.28
CA GLU A 49 -15.18 -61.62 -38.13
C GLU A 49 -15.14 -60.81 -36.85
N ASP A 50 -16.24 -60.83 -36.11
CA ASP A 50 -16.45 -60.36 -34.78
C ASP A 50 -15.48 -61.01 -33.81
N GLU A 51 -14.66 -60.23 -33.09
CA GLU A 51 -14.10 -60.61 -31.78
C GLU A 51 -14.14 -59.42 -30.82
N GLU A 52 -14.86 -59.61 -29.72
CA GLU A 52 -14.78 -58.80 -28.53
C GLU A 52 -13.36 -58.86 -28.00
N ASP A 53 -12.60 -57.75 -28.12
CA ASP A 53 -11.32 -57.63 -27.45
C ASP A 53 -11.33 -56.48 -26.45
N GLU A 54 -10.95 -56.91 -25.26
CA GLU A 54 -10.70 -56.14 -24.10
C GLU A 54 -9.86 -54.88 -24.41
N GLU A 55 -10.39 -53.70 -24.16
CA GLU A 55 -9.58 -52.47 -24.08
C GLU A 55 -8.58 -52.61 -22.94
N GLU A 56 -7.40 -53.11 -23.18
CA GLU A 56 -6.22 -52.80 -22.37
C GLU A 56 -5.92 -51.30 -22.54
N SER A 57 -6.43 -50.51 -21.62
CA SER A 57 -5.99 -49.14 -21.44
C SER A 57 -4.50 -49.13 -21.13
N VAL A 58 -3.68 -48.75 -22.08
CA VAL A 58 -2.32 -48.30 -21.85
C VAL A 58 -2.43 -46.99 -21.06
N GLU A 59 -2.48 -47.12 -19.73
CA GLU A 59 -2.18 -46.02 -18.83
C GLU A 59 -0.72 -45.64 -19.08
N GLY A 60 -0.53 -44.60 -19.88
CA GLY A 60 0.69 -43.82 -19.81
C GLY A 60 0.78 -43.29 -18.37
N GLU A 61 1.72 -43.79 -17.61
CA GLU A 61 2.16 -43.16 -16.37
C GLU A 61 2.68 -41.77 -16.72
N GLU A 62 1.75 -40.79 -16.86
CA GLU A 62 2.07 -39.45 -16.49
C GLU A 62 2.43 -39.55 -15.00
N GLU A 63 3.66 -39.22 -14.63
CA GLU A 63 4.04 -38.94 -13.25
C GLU A 63 3.14 -37.76 -12.79
N GLY A 64 1.89 -38.07 -12.49
CA GLY A 64 0.97 -37.15 -11.85
C GLY A 64 1.58 -36.77 -10.52
N GLU A 65 1.90 -35.51 -10.35
CA GLU A 65 2.25 -34.97 -9.04
C GLU A 65 1.28 -35.56 -8.02
N ASP A 66 1.81 -36.24 -7.01
CA ASP A 66 1.00 -36.80 -5.92
C ASP A 66 0.27 -35.67 -5.20
N LEU A 67 -0.95 -35.41 -5.62
CA LEU A 67 -1.84 -34.39 -5.05
C LEU A 67 -2.67 -34.96 -3.88
N SER A 68 -2.34 -36.16 -3.37
CA SER A 68 -3.07 -36.79 -2.25
C SER A 68 -3.13 -35.87 -1.01
N TYR A 69 -2.12 -35.03 -0.80
CA TYR A 69 -2.10 -34.06 0.28
C TYR A 69 -3.19 -32.96 0.14
N LEU A 70 -3.73 -32.73 -1.05
CA LEU A 70 -4.83 -31.78 -1.27
C LEU A 70 -6.17 -32.36 -0.80
N THR A 71 -6.32 -33.67 -0.75
CA THR A 71 -7.56 -34.32 -0.29
C THR A 71 -7.69 -34.31 1.22
N ASP A 72 -6.57 -34.23 1.96
CA ASP A 72 -6.56 -34.18 3.42
C ASP A 72 -6.69 -32.74 3.96
N ILE A 73 -6.49 -31.73 3.11
CA ILE A 73 -6.47 -30.31 3.47
C ILE A 73 -7.64 -29.56 2.83
N GLY A 74 -8.21 -30.09 1.77
CA GLY A 74 -9.35 -29.52 1.06
C GLY A 74 -10.67 -29.66 1.82
N PRO A 75 -11.72 -28.97 1.40
CA PRO A 75 -13.07 -29.19 1.89
C PRO A 75 -13.46 -30.65 1.66
N ALA A 76 -14.24 -31.22 2.58
CA ALA A 76 -14.71 -32.59 2.48
C ALA A 76 -15.35 -32.83 1.11
N LYS A 77 -15.01 -33.97 0.46
CA LYS A 77 -15.48 -34.29 -0.90
C LYS A 77 -16.99 -34.29 -1.05
N ASP A 78 -17.70 -34.56 0.05
CA ASP A 78 -19.16 -34.70 0.11
C ASP A 78 -19.86 -33.46 0.71
N HIS A 79 -19.13 -32.34 0.86
CA HIS A 79 -19.72 -31.11 1.40
C HIS A 79 -20.55 -30.45 0.28
N GLU A 80 -21.88 -30.47 0.44
CA GLU A 80 -22.79 -29.69 -0.41
C GLU A 80 -22.63 -28.21 -0.06
N PHE A 81 -22.19 -27.40 -1.03
CA PHE A 81 -22.08 -25.96 -0.88
C PHE A 81 -23.50 -25.36 -0.87
N GLU A 82 -23.95 -24.87 0.29
CA GLU A 82 -25.18 -24.12 0.40
C GLU A 82 -24.97 -22.66 -0.05
N GLU A 83 -25.56 -22.29 -1.17
CA GLU A 83 -25.52 -20.92 -1.65
C GLU A 83 -26.55 -20.06 -0.95
N PHE A 84 -26.09 -19.12 -0.13
CA PHE A 84 -26.93 -18.09 0.46
C PHE A 84 -26.96 -16.85 -0.42
N SER A 85 -28.12 -16.37 -0.77
CA SER A 85 -28.26 -15.09 -1.45
C SER A 85 -28.54 -13.98 -0.43
N PHE A 86 -27.54 -13.15 -0.14
CA PHE A 86 -27.72 -11.96 0.66
C PHE A 86 -28.03 -10.75 -0.24
N PHE A 87 -29.24 -10.20 -0.13
CA PHE A 87 -29.66 -9.04 -0.95
C PHE A 87 -29.46 -9.25 -2.46
N GLY A 88 -29.62 -10.50 -2.95
CA GLY A 88 -29.40 -10.85 -4.35
C GLY A 88 -27.92 -10.97 -4.77
N LEU A 89 -26.98 -10.94 -3.82
CA LEU A 89 -25.56 -11.18 -4.05
C LEU A 89 -25.23 -12.62 -3.65
N SER A 90 -24.42 -13.30 -4.49
CA SER A 90 -23.85 -14.60 -4.13
C SER A 90 -22.92 -14.47 -2.91
N ASN A 91 -22.66 -15.60 -2.23
CA ASN A 91 -21.74 -15.65 -1.08
C ASN A 91 -20.42 -14.96 -1.37
N ARG A 92 -19.82 -15.22 -2.52
CA ARG A 92 -18.51 -14.66 -2.91
C ARG A 92 -18.56 -13.16 -3.09
N LYS A 93 -19.58 -12.64 -3.78
CA LYS A 93 -19.74 -11.19 -4.00
C LYS A 93 -20.00 -10.45 -2.70
N PHE A 94 -20.82 -11.03 -1.80
CA PHE A 94 -21.11 -10.42 -0.51
C PHE A 94 -19.90 -10.43 0.42
N THR A 95 -19.17 -11.54 0.49
CA THR A 95 -17.90 -11.65 1.24
C THR A 95 -16.88 -10.66 0.74
N TRP A 96 -16.71 -10.56 -0.59
CA TRP A 96 -15.82 -9.58 -1.21
C TRP A 96 -16.21 -8.15 -0.84
N ALA A 97 -17.50 -7.80 -0.90
CA ALA A 97 -17.99 -6.46 -0.56
C ALA A 97 -17.73 -6.11 0.91
N ALA A 98 -18.00 -7.05 1.83
CA ALA A 98 -17.72 -6.88 3.26
C ALA A 98 -16.22 -6.69 3.53
N ALA A 99 -15.37 -7.50 2.90
CA ALA A 99 -13.92 -7.40 2.99
C ALA A 99 -13.41 -6.04 2.46
N GLN A 100 -13.86 -5.60 1.29
CA GLN A 100 -13.42 -4.33 0.69
C GLN A 100 -13.83 -3.14 1.56
N LEU A 101 -15.07 -3.11 2.05
CA LEU A 101 -15.52 -2.03 2.93
C LEU A 101 -14.69 -1.98 4.22
N HIS A 102 -14.39 -3.14 4.82
CA HIS A 102 -13.54 -3.23 6.00
C HIS A 102 -12.11 -2.74 5.71
N ILE A 103 -11.50 -3.18 4.62
CA ILE A 103 -10.13 -2.78 4.22
C ILE A 103 -10.03 -1.27 4.02
N LEU A 104 -11.01 -0.63 3.42
CA LEU A 104 -11.04 0.83 3.24
C LEU A 104 -11.06 1.57 4.57
N PHE A 105 -11.90 1.16 5.52
CA PHE A 105 -11.91 1.74 6.86
C PHE A 105 -10.63 1.43 7.64
N ALA A 106 -10.10 0.21 7.55
CA ALA A 106 -8.83 -0.17 8.18
C ALA A 106 -7.67 0.66 7.64
N SER A 107 -7.59 0.90 6.33
CA SER A 107 -6.56 1.75 5.72
C SER A 107 -6.66 3.21 6.19
N PHE A 108 -7.89 3.72 6.40
CA PHE A 108 -8.08 5.04 7.01
C PHE A 108 -7.52 5.09 8.43
N ILE A 109 -7.79 4.06 9.24
CA ILE A 109 -7.32 3.96 10.63
C ILE A 109 -5.81 3.74 10.71
N LEU A 110 -5.19 3.13 9.71
CA LEU A 110 -3.73 2.96 9.65
C LEU A 110 -3.02 4.23 9.13
N GLY A 111 -3.56 4.86 8.09
CA GLY A 111 -2.91 5.99 7.42
C GLY A 111 -3.06 7.32 8.16
N CYS A 112 -4.27 7.64 8.61
CA CYS A 112 -4.54 8.92 9.25
C CYS A 112 -3.84 9.14 10.59
N PRO A 113 -3.69 8.16 11.51
CA PRO A 113 -2.92 8.34 12.73
C PRO A 113 -1.45 8.64 12.49
N MET A 114 -0.82 8.06 11.44
CA MET A 114 0.55 8.42 11.05
C MET A 114 0.65 9.90 10.70
N PHE A 115 -0.28 10.38 9.87
CA PHE A 115 -0.39 11.80 9.53
C PHE A 115 -0.61 12.67 10.78
N VAL A 116 -1.52 12.28 11.66
CA VAL A 116 -1.90 13.05 12.85
C VAL A 116 -0.74 13.23 13.82
N VAL A 117 0.06 12.18 14.08
CA VAL A 117 1.22 12.27 14.97
C VAL A 117 2.24 13.29 14.45
N ILE A 118 2.48 13.33 13.14
CA ILE A 118 3.36 14.34 12.52
C ILE A 118 2.81 15.75 12.76
N MET A 119 1.52 15.95 12.51
CA MET A 119 0.85 17.25 12.72
C MET A 119 0.86 17.67 14.18
N GLU A 120 0.61 16.73 15.08
CA GLU A 120 0.63 16.99 16.53
C GLU A 120 2.02 17.40 17.01
N VAL A 121 3.07 16.71 16.54
CA VAL A 121 4.46 17.08 16.82
C VAL A 121 4.76 18.48 16.28
N MET A 122 4.34 18.81 15.07
CA MET A 122 4.56 20.13 14.46
C MET A 122 3.82 21.24 15.21
N GLY A 123 2.62 20.98 15.72
CA GLY A 123 1.78 21.95 16.43
C GLY A 123 2.17 22.18 17.89
N ALA A 124 2.67 21.16 18.56
CA ALA A 124 2.89 21.20 20.00
C ALA A 124 3.98 22.20 20.45
N ARG A 125 3.72 22.90 21.55
CA ARG A 125 4.73 23.75 22.21
C ARG A 125 5.89 22.90 22.71
N ARG A 126 7.13 23.35 22.51
CA ARG A 126 8.38 22.63 22.83
C ARG A 126 8.69 22.56 24.33
N THR A 127 7.76 22.05 25.14
CA THR A 127 8.00 21.75 26.56
C THR A 127 8.98 20.60 26.73
N GLN A 128 9.54 20.39 27.92
CA GLN A 128 10.46 19.28 28.18
C GLN A 128 9.81 17.91 27.88
N GLY A 129 8.54 17.72 28.26
CA GLY A 129 7.79 16.49 27.99
C GLY A 129 7.57 16.25 26.49
N VAL A 130 7.28 17.30 25.72
CA VAL A 130 7.12 17.24 24.27
C VAL A 130 8.45 16.91 23.59
N ARG A 131 9.56 17.51 24.02
CA ARG A 131 10.89 17.21 23.47
C ARG A 131 11.28 15.74 23.64
N LYS A 132 10.94 15.12 24.81
CA LYS A 132 11.14 13.67 25.02
C LYS A 132 10.28 12.83 24.05
N ALA A 133 9.02 13.20 23.86
CA ALA A 133 8.13 12.54 22.93
C ALA A 133 8.60 12.66 21.47
N ILE A 134 9.18 13.80 21.09
CA ILE A 134 9.76 14.01 19.75
C ILE A 134 10.92 13.05 19.48
N ILE A 135 11.73 12.68 20.48
CA ILE A 135 12.79 11.66 20.28
C ILE A 135 12.18 10.35 19.78
N LEU A 136 11.14 9.87 20.47
CA LEU A 136 10.43 8.64 20.07
C LEU A 136 9.79 8.78 18.68
N SER A 137 9.13 9.90 18.41
CA SER A 137 8.52 10.17 17.10
C SER A 137 9.57 10.21 15.98
N ASN A 138 10.75 10.76 16.22
CA ASN A 138 11.84 10.82 15.26
C ASN A 138 12.38 9.42 14.94
N VAL A 139 12.50 8.55 15.95
CA VAL A 139 12.91 7.14 15.72
C VAL A 139 11.84 6.42 14.89
N PHE A 140 10.58 6.54 15.25
CA PHE A 140 9.47 5.94 14.53
C PHE A 140 9.43 6.38 13.05
N LEU A 141 9.45 7.69 12.82
CA LEU A 141 9.49 8.24 11.46
C LEU A 141 10.79 7.88 10.72
N GLY A 142 11.90 7.80 11.44
CA GLY A 142 13.18 7.36 10.89
C GLY A 142 13.13 5.93 10.38
N VAL A 143 12.47 5.02 11.11
CA VAL A 143 12.22 3.64 10.62
C VAL A 143 11.39 3.68 9.34
N LEU A 144 10.26 4.38 9.32
CA LEU A 144 9.36 4.40 8.16
C LEU A 144 10.03 4.98 6.91
N ILE A 145 10.71 6.11 7.06
CA ILE A 145 11.43 6.78 5.96
C ILE A 145 12.61 5.94 5.50
N GLY A 146 13.37 5.38 6.44
CA GLY A 146 14.54 4.56 6.15
C GLY A 146 14.18 3.28 5.39
N VAL A 147 13.11 2.60 5.78
CA VAL A 147 12.55 1.45 5.05
C VAL A 147 12.16 1.87 3.63
N THR A 148 11.41 2.96 3.49
CA THR A 148 10.92 3.43 2.17
C THR A 148 12.08 3.77 1.22
N ILE A 149 13.08 4.52 1.70
CA ILE A 149 14.27 4.86 0.89
C ILE A 149 15.08 3.60 0.61
N GLY A 150 15.31 2.76 1.63
CA GLY A 150 16.09 1.53 1.52
C GLY A 150 15.56 0.62 0.42
N ILE A 151 14.26 0.33 0.44
CA ILE A 151 13.60 -0.46 -0.61
C ILE A 151 13.73 0.18 -1.98
N THR A 152 13.49 1.48 -2.08
CA THR A 152 13.55 2.17 -3.37
C THR A 152 14.94 1.99 -4.02
N PHE A 153 16.00 2.11 -3.22
CA PHE A 153 17.36 1.91 -3.72
C PHE A 153 17.71 0.43 -3.94
N GLU A 154 17.19 -0.48 -3.12
CA GLU A 154 17.34 -1.93 -3.33
C GLU A 154 16.79 -2.34 -4.70
N VAL A 155 15.62 -1.83 -5.06
CA VAL A 155 14.96 -2.16 -6.33
C VAL A 155 15.59 -1.46 -7.52
N ILE A 156 15.79 -0.13 -7.44
CA ILE A 156 16.24 0.65 -8.61
C ILE A 156 17.73 0.47 -8.88
N VAL A 157 18.53 0.39 -7.82
CA VAL A 157 19.99 0.36 -7.91
C VAL A 157 20.56 -1.04 -7.72
N GLY A 158 19.79 -1.98 -7.18
CA GLY A 158 20.25 -3.34 -6.90
C GLY A 158 21.10 -3.46 -5.63
N ILE A 159 20.92 -2.57 -4.65
CA ILE A 159 21.70 -2.59 -3.41
C ILE A 159 21.19 -3.71 -2.49
N HIS A 160 21.99 -4.76 -2.29
CA HIS A 160 21.66 -5.84 -1.36
C HIS A 160 21.43 -5.33 0.08
N HIS A 161 20.39 -5.84 0.75
CA HIS A 161 19.98 -5.43 2.10
C HIS A 161 19.69 -3.92 2.25
N GLY A 162 19.31 -3.23 1.19
CA GLY A 162 19.04 -1.81 1.17
C GLY A 162 18.02 -1.39 2.24
N VAL A 163 17.01 -2.22 2.47
CA VAL A 163 16.00 -2.01 3.54
C VAL A 163 16.65 -1.94 4.92
N LEU A 164 17.54 -2.88 5.26
CA LEU A 164 18.18 -2.92 6.58
C LEU A 164 19.13 -1.74 6.75
N TYR A 165 19.94 -1.44 5.73
CA TYR A 165 20.81 -0.26 5.73
C TYR A 165 20.00 1.03 5.90
N GLY A 166 18.89 1.18 5.17
CA GLY A 166 18.02 2.35 5.25
C GLY A 166 17.37 2.50 6.61
N MET A 167 16.73 1.45 7.08
CA MET A 167 16.01 1.42 8.36
C MET A 167 16.89 1.78 9.54
N TRP A 168 18.00 1.05 9.73
CA TRP A 168 18.89 1.26 10.85
C TRP A 168 19.58 2.62 10.80
N ALA A 169 20.08 3.00 9.63
CA ALA A 169 20.80 4.27 9.49
C ALA A 169 19.90 5.48 9.77
N CYS A 170 18.69 5.51 9.23
CA CYS A 170 17.77 6.63 9.42
C CYS A 170 17.26 6.69 10.87
N ALA A 171 16.86 5.56 11.45
CA ALA A 171 16.36 5.48 12.82
C ALA A 171 17.42 5.90 13.85
N PHE A 172 18.64 5.35 13.75
CA PHE A 172 19.71 5.66 14.69
C PHE A 172 20.34 7.04 14.44
N GLY A 173 20.43 7.49 13.18
CA GLY A 173 20.79 8.85 12.87
C GLY A 173 19.81 9.85 13.51
N ALA A 174 18.52 9.59 13.41
CA ALA A 174 17.48 10.38 14.06
C ALA A 174 17.56 10.30 15.60
N LEU A 175 17.78 9.13 16.17
CA LEU A 175 17.91 8.93 17.62
C LEU A 175 19.08 9.72 18.20
N VAL A 176 20.28 9.53 17.65
CA VAL A 176 21.51 10.17 18.16
C VAL A 176 21.41 11.68 18.06
N VAL A 177 20.97 12.20 16.91
CA VAL A 177 20.81 13.66 16.74
C VAL A 177 19.73 14.21 17.65
N SER A 178 18.60 13.51 17.84
CA SER A 178 17.56 13.93 18.77
C SER A 178 18.06 13.98 20.21
N PHE A 179 18.83 12.99 20.62
CA PHE A 179 19.40 12.91 21.95
C PHE A 179 20.42 14.04 22.19
N LEU A 180 21.34 14.27 21.27
CA LEU A 180 22.31 15.35 21.35
C LEU A 180 21.63 16.73 21.41
N ASN A 181 20.65 16.97 20.55
CA ASN A 181 19.89 18.22 20.53
C ASN A 181 19.02 18.42 21.80
N TYR A 182 18.59 17.34 22.45
CA TYR A 182 17.87 17.42 23.71
C TYR A 182 18.76 17.94 24.82
N PHE A 183 20.02 17.50 24.90
CA PHE A 183 20.96 17.91 25.97
C PHE A 183 21.71 19.21 25.65
N HIS A 184 22.22 19.36 24.43
CA HIS A 184 23.18 20.44 24.12
C HIS A 184 22.60 21.63 23.37
N ARG A 185 21.39 21.56 22.81
CA ARG A 185 20.67 22.65 22.11
C ARG A 185 21.44 23.44 21.04
N CYS A 186 22.58 22.93 20.53
CA CYS A 186 23.53 23.69 19.75
C CYS A 186 23.82 23.20 18.33
N MET A 187 23.19 22.09 17.89
CA MET A 187 23.49 21.57 16.57
C MET A 187 22.68 22.30 15.51
N ASN A 188 23.37 22.93 14.57
CA ASN A 188 22.71 23.46 13.37
C ASN A 188 22.32 22.33 12.42
N LEU A 189 21.48 22.64 11.42
CA LEU A 189 20.94 21.64 10.48
C LEU A 189 22.05 20.86 9.74
N LYS A 190 23.13 21.54 9.31
CA LYS A 190 24.24 20.89 8.60
C LYS A 190 24.99 19.89 9.50
N VAL A 191 25.31 20.31 10.72
CA VAL A 191 25.99 19.43 11.69
C VAL A 191 25.12 18.24 12.07
N SER A 192 23.82 18.45 12.27
CA SER A 192 22.86 17.36 12.52
C SER A 192 22.81 16.33 11.39
N GLY A 193 22.83 16.80 10.14
CA GLY A 193 22.92 15.90 8.98
C GLY A 193 24.20 15.08 8.99
N VAL A 194 25.35 15.72 9.19
CA VAL A 194 26.66 15.01 9.22
C VAL A 194 26.73 14.01 10.38
N VAL A 195 26.31 14.41 11.58
CA VAL A 195 26.29 13.51 12.75
C VAL A 195 25.35 12.34 12.51
N GLY A 196 24.16 12.59 11.95
CA GLY A 196 23.22 11.55 11.57
C GLY A 196 23.83 10.58 10.54
N ALA A 197 24.49 11.09 9.52
CA ALA A 197 25.18 10.27 8.53
C ALA A 197 26.26 9.38 9.18
N ILE A 198 27.14 9.93 9.99
CA ILE A 198 28.23 9.18 10.62
C ILE A 198 27.70 8.07 11.54
N PHE A 199 26.88 8.43 12.53
CA PHE A 199 26.39 7.46 13.52
C PHE A 199 25.38 6.51 12.92
N GLY A 200 24.52 6.96 12.01
CA GLY A 200 23.61 6.13 11.28
C GLY A 200 24.34 5.05 10.48
N THR A 201 25.38 5.43 9.73
CA THR A 201 26.21 4.48 8.97
C THR A 201 26.90 3.47 9.86
N ILE A 202 27.60 3.92 10.90
CA ILE A 202 28.32 3.02 11.81
C ILE A 202 27.38 1.96 12.41
N ILE A 203 26.24 2.40 12.94
CA ILE A 203 25.30 1.48 13.61
C ILE A 203 24.60 0.59 12.58
N SER A 204 24.23 1.11 11.43
CA SER A 204 23.61 0.33 10.37
C SER A 204 24.55 -0.77 9.86
N CYS A 205 25.80 -0.46 9.59
CA CYS A 205 26.80 -1.47 9.22
C CYS A 205 27.02 -2.51 10.32
N ALA A 206 26.99 -2.11 11.59
CA ALA A 206 27.15 -3.04 12.72
C ALA A 206 25.96 -3.99 12.92
N LEU A 207 24.74 -3.56 12.54
CA LEU A 207 23.49 -4.33 12.73
C LEU A 207 23.03 -5.11 11.49
N THR A 208 23.56 -4.76 10.30
CA THR A 208 23.23 -5.49 9.08
C THR A 208 24.11 -6.73 8.98
N PRO A 209 23.51 -7.94 8.96
CA PRO A 209 24.26 -9.20 8.87
C PRO A 209 24.76 -9.42 7.43
N VAL A 210 25.95 -8.95 7.13
CA VAL A 210 26.57 -9.06 5.80
C VAL A 210 27.94 -9.68 5.96
N GLU A 211 28.25 -10.69 5.17
CA GLU A 211 29.60 -11.32 5.16
C GLU A 211 30.65 -10.35 4.64
N THR A 212 30.29 -9.49 3.69
CA THR A 212 31.15 -8.46 3.12
C THR A 212 30.37 -7.15 2.94
N TYR A 213 30.94 -6.04 3.41
CA TYR A 213 30.34 -4.73 3.21
C TYR A 213 30.55 -4.24 1.79
N HIS A 214 29.45 -4.00 1.06
CA HIS A 214 29.47 -3.37 -0.22
C HIS A 214 29.47 -1.84 -0.08
N ALA A 215 30.27 -1.15 -0.89
CA ALA A 215 30.39 0.32 -0.86
C ALA A 215 29.01 0.99 -1.03
N ASP A 216 28.15 0.41 -1.85
CA ASP A 216 26.81 0.93 -2.16
C ASP A 216 25.88 0.92 -0.93
N GLY A 217 25.93 -0.14 -0.12
CA GLY A 217 25.17 -0.24 1.13
C GLY A 217 25.64 0.79 2.16
N VAL A 218 26.97 1.03 2.24
CA VAL A 218 27.52 2.06 3.11
C VAL A 218 27.13 3.47 2.66
N ILE A 219 27.12 3.75 1.35
CA ILE A 219 26.65 5.02 0.80
C ILE A 219 25.16 5.22 1.11
N LEU A 220 24.36 4.19 0.91
CA LEU A 220 22.94 4.22 1.23
C LEU A 220 22.69 4.49 2.72
N ALA A 221 23.45 3.84 3.61
CA ALA A 221 23.39 4.08 5.04
C ALA A 221 23.76 5.54 5.37
N ALA A 222 24.77 6.10 4.73
CA ALA A 222 25.17 7.51 4.93
C ALA A 222 24.05 8.48 4.50
N ILE A 223 23.42 8.24 3.36
CA ILE A 223 22.29 9.04 2.89
C ILE A 223 21.12 8.95 3.87
N ASN A 224 20.75 7.75 4.31
CA ASN A 224 19.65 7.56 5.26
C ASN A 224 19.95 8.14 6.63
N GLY A 225 21.17 7.98 7.13
CA GLY A 225 21.59 8.60 8.38
C GLY A 225 21.55 10.14 8.33
N LEU A 226 21.97 10.72 7.19
CA LEU A 226 21.83 12.16 6.94
C LEU A 226 20.34 12.59 6.98
N VAL A 227 19.46 11.87 6.29
CA VAL A 227 18.02 12.15 6.30
C VAL A 227 17.45 12.07 7.72
N GLY A 228 17.80 11.05 8.49
CA GLY A 228 17.41 10.89 9.90
C GLY A 228 17.87 12.04 10.77
N GLY A 229 19.12 12.47 10.60
CA GLY A 229 19.67 13.61 11.32
C GLY A 229 18.99 14.95 10.98
N LEU A 230 18.69 15.19 9.71
CA LEU A 230 17.95 16.37 9.25
C LEU A 230 16.51 16.37 9.76
N LEU A 231 15.82 15.24 9.71
CA LEU A 231 14.47 15.04 10.25
C LEU A 231 14.44 15.37 11.75
N ALA A 232 15.36 14.78 12.51
CA ALA A 232 15.45 14.95 13.95
C ALA A 232 15.67 16.42 14.34
N ASN A 233 16.55 17.13 13.66
CA ASN A 233 16.77 18.53 13.87
C ASN A 233 15.53 19.36 13.50
N GLY A 234 14.96 19.09 12.32
CA GLY A 234 13.79 19.81 11.82
C GLY A 234 12.61 19.73 12.78
N LEU A 235 12.27 18.54 13.27
CA LEU A 235 11.15 18.36 14.20
C LEU A 235 11.46 18.89 15.61
N MET A 236 12.70 18.74 16.10
CA MET A 236 13.07 19.23 17.43
C MET A 236 13.01 20.77 17.56
N PHE A 237 13.39 21.49 16.50
CA PHE A 237 13.46 22.94 16.46
C PHE A 237 12.35 23.61 15.64
N ALA A 238 11.43 22.86 15.05
CA ALA A 238 10.29 23.45 14.37
C ALA A 238 9.53 24.41 15.29
N GLN A 239 9.17 25.56 14.75
CA GLN A 239 8.30 26.50 15.46
C GLN A 239 6.92 25.87 15.59
N SER A 240 6.36 25.92 16.81
CA SER A 240 5.00 25.45 17.05
C SER A 240 4.00 26.37 16.35
N ASP A 241 3.13 25.80 15.51
CA ASP A 241 2.03 26.52 14.87
C ASP A 241 0.72 25.83 15.24
N PHE A 242 -0.17 26.61 15.85
CA PHE A 242 -1.49 26.16 16.30
C PHE A 242 -2.34 25.55 15.17
N LYS A 243 -2.10 25.92 13.90
CA LYS A 243 -2.82 25.34 12.74
C LYS A 243 -2.62 23.82 12.65
N PHE A 244 -1.39 23.35 12.91
CA PHE A 244 -1.09 21.92 12.90
C PHE A 244 -1.77 21.19 14.06
N GLU A 245 -1.78 21.79 15.26
CA GLU A 245 -2.46 21.20 16.42
C GLU A 245 -3.97 21.12 16.20
N ARG A 246 -4.57 22.17 15.63
CA ARG A 246 -5.98 22.20 15.25
C ARG A 246 -6.29 21.10 14.22
N LEU A 247 -5.46 20.94 13.18
CA LEU A 247 -5.61 19.90 12.17
C LEU A 247 -5.55 18.51 12.79
N ALA A 248 -4.52 18.25 13.61
CA ALA A 248 -4.38 16.99 14.32
C ALA A 248 -5.62 16.65 15.15
N HIS A 249 -6.16 17.64 15.89
CA HIS A 249 -7.37 17.46 16.71
C HIS A 249 -8.63 17.17 15.85
N GLU A 250 -8.81 17.89 14.75
CA GLU A 250 -9.97 17.69 13.86
C GLU A 250 -9.92 16.31 13.21
N VAL A 251 -8.75 15.88 12.73
CA VAL A 251 -8.59 14.53 12.13
C VAL A 251 -8.74 13.44 13.19
N THR A 252 -8.23 13.63 14.42
CA THR A 252 -8.41 12.67 15.52
C THR A 252 -9.89 12.40 15.82
N LYS A 253 -10.76 13.42 15.74
CA LYS A 253 -12.21 13.21 15.90
C LYS A 253 -12.80 12.35 14.79
N VAL A 254 -12.38 12.58 13.55
CA VAL A 254 -12.82 11.77 12.40
C VAL A 254 -12.36 10.33 12.58
N ILE A 255 -11.10 10.11 13.02
CA ILE A 255 -10.55 8.79 13.33
C ILE A 255 -11.40 8.08 14.40
N GLY A 256 -11.78 8.77 15.49
CA GLY A 256 -12.58 8.17 16.55
C GLY A 256 -13.94 7.64 16.07
N PHE A 257 -14.61 8.36 15.18
CA PHE A 257 -15.86 7.88 14.55
C PHE A 257 -15.59 6.75 13.54
N ALA A 258 -14.59 6.90 12.68
CA ALA A 258 -14.25 5.92 11.66
C ALA A 258 -13.83 4.57 12.27
N TYR A 259 -13.15 4.58 13.43
CA TYR A 259 -12.75 3.37 14.14
C TYR A 259 -13.94 2.48 14.52
N SER A 260 -15.06 3.06 14.95
CA SER A 260 -16.28 2.31 15.26
C SER A 260 -16.82 1.59 14.02
N PHE A 261 -16.76 2.23 12.84
CA PHE A 261 -17.14 1.59 11.57
C PHE A 261 -16.16 0.53 11.12
N THR A 262 -14.86 0.73 11.40
CA THR A 262 -13.83 -0.30 11.14
C THR A 262 -14.10 -1.56 11.94
N ALA A 263 -14.37 -1.42 13.24
CA ALA A 263 -14.69 -2.56 14.10
C ALA A 263 -15.98 -3.27 13.67
N LEU A 264 -17.04 -2.51 13.35
CA LEU A 264 -18.31 -3.05 12.90
C LEU A 264 -18.16 -3.81 11.56
N SER A 265 -17.51 -3.21 10.58
CA SER A 265 -17.31 -3.84 9.27
C SER A 265 -16.38 -5.06 9.34
N GLY A 266 -15.39 -5.06 10.25
CA GLY A 266 -14.54 -6.21 10.50
C GLY A 266 -15.30 -7.37 11.14
N GLY A 267 -16.17 -7.09 12.12
CA GLY A 267 -17.06 -8.08 12.71
C GLY A 267 -18.04 -8.66 11.69
N LEU A 268 -18.61 -7.82 10.82
CA LEU A 268 -19.47 -8.27 9.72
C LEU A 268 -18.70 -9.17 8.75
N PHE A 269 -17.49 -8.77 8.35
CA PHE A 269 -16.66 -9.57 7.45
C PHE A 269 -16.33 -10.94 8.05
N LEU A 270 -15.93 -11.00 9.32
CA LEU A 270 -15.67 -12.26 10.02
C LEU A 270 -16.92 -13.13 10.09
N LEU A 271 -18.08 -12.55 10.42
CA LEU A 271 -19.34 -13.29 10.46
C LEU A 271 -19.69 -13.89 9.10
N VAL A 272 -19.57 -13.12 8.04
CA VAL A 272 -19.82 -13.58 6.67
C VAL A 272 -18.88 -14.73 6.30
N MET A 273 -17.60 -14.62 6.65
CA MET A 273 -16.61 -15.69 6.41
C MET A 273 -16.95 -16.97 7.17
N LEU A 274 -17.38 -16.87 8.43
CA LEU A 274 -17.77 -18.02 9.25
C LEU A 274 -19.02 -18.73 8.70
N VAL A 275 -19.96 -17.98 8.11
CA VAL A 275 -21.19 -18.55 7.56
C VAL A 275 -20.99 -19.09 6.15
N ALA A 276 -20.31 -18.34 5.29
CA ALA A 276 -20.20 -18.67 3.86
C ALA A 276 -19.01 -19.60 3.54
N TYR A 277 -17.95 -19.62 4.39
CA TYR A 277 -16.70 -20.34 4.12
C TYR A 277 -16.12 -20.94 5.41
N SER A 278 -16.95 -21.71 6.15
CA SER A 278 -16.59 -22.30 7.44
C SER A 278 -15.34 -23.17 7.37
N ASP A 279 -15.24 -24.01 6.33
CA ASP A 279 -14.10 -24.95 6.17
C ASP A 279 -12.81 -24.21 5.88
N PHE A 280 -12.86 -23.20 5.02
CA PHE A 280 -11.72 -22.35 4.73
C PHE A 280 -11.25 -21.58 5.99
N ILE A 281 -12.16 -21.04 6.78
CA ILE A 281 -11.82 -20.38 8.05
C ILE A 281 -11.23 -21.37 9.03
N SER A 282 -11.79 -22.58 9.14
CA SER A 282 -11.26 -23.65 9.99
C SER A 282 -9.84 -24.01 9.58
N TYR A 283 -9.59 -24.15 8.28
CA TYR A 283 -8.25 -24.38 7.73
C TYR A 283 -7.27 -23.25 8.07
N LEU A 284 -7.68 -21.97 7.88
CA LEU A 284 -6.82 -20.84 8.23
C LEU A 284 -6.49 -20.79 9.72
N VAL A 285 -7.48 -21.00 10.59
CA VAL A 285 -7.27 -21.03 12.03
C VAL A 285 -6.34 -22.17 12.43
N ALA A 286 -6.49 -23.34 11.82
CA ALA A 286 -5.58 -24.48 12.05
C ALA A 286 -4.16 -24.22 11.54
N SER A 287 -4.03 -23.46 10.44
CA SER A 287 -2.73 -23.07 9.86
C SER A 287 -2.01 -21.99 10.67
N PHE A 288 -2.75 -21.12 11.36
CA PHE A 288 -2.25 -19.98 12.12
C PHE A 288 -2.87 -19.88 13.53
N PRO A 289 -2.75 -20.92 14.38
CA PRO A 289 -3.45 -20.99 15.66
C PRO A 289 -3.01 -19.91 16.65
N VAL A 290 -1.71 -19.63 16.77
CA VAL A 290 -1.21 -18.58 17.69
C VAL A 290 -1.63 -17.21 17.20
N LEU A 291 -1.57 -16.94 15.89
CA LEU A 291 -1.96 -15.67 15.32
C LEU A 291 -3.44 -15.38 15.56
N PHE A 292 -4.34 -16.27 15.17
CA PHE A 292 -5.78 -15.99 15.22
C PHE A 292 -6.40 -16.16 16.61
N MET A 293 -5.89 -17.08 17.44
CA MET A 293 -6.44 -17.32 18.78
C MET A 293 -5.84 -16.42 19.86
N VAL A 294 -4.61 -15.95 19.69
CA VAL A 294 -3.90 -15.19 20.75
C VAL A 294 -3.42 -13.84 20.28
N ALA A 295 -2.57 -13.79 19.25
CA ALA A 295 -1.86 -12.56 18.89
C ALA A 295 -2.81 -11.50 18.32
N TYR A 296 -3.64 -11.85 17.35
CA TYR A 296 -4.55 -10.89 16.71
C TYR A 296 -5.60 -10.33 17.66
N PRO A 297 -6.35 -11.14 18.44
CA PRO A 297 -7.30 -10.61 19.42
C PRO A 297 -6.65 -9.71 20.46
N THR A 298 -5.48 -10.09 20.96
CA THR A 298 -4.73 -9.31 21.95
C THR A 298 -4.30 -7.96 21.39
N LEU A 299 -3.70 -7.95 20.19
CA LEU A 299 -3.28 -6.70 19.52
C LEU A 299 -4.46 -5.81 19.19
N PHE A 300 -5.58 -6.38 18.72
CA PHE A 300 -6.79 -5.64 18.42
C PHE A 300 -7.40 -4.98 19.67
N ILE A 301 -7.47 -5.71 20.79
CA ILE A 301 -7.96 -5.17 22.07
C ILE A 301 -7.04 -4.04 22.54
N LEU A 302 -5.72 -4.24 22.50
CA LEU A 302 -4.74 -3.21 22.91
C LEU A 302 -4.84 -1.97 22.01
N GLU A 303 -4.95 -2.15 20.69
CA GLU A 303 -5.13 -1.03 19.75
C GLU A 303 -6.43 -0.29 20.06
N THR A 304 -7.53 -1.00 20.29
CA THR A 304 -8.84 -0.42 20.66
C THR A 304 -8.75 0.44 21.91
N ILE A 305 -8.14 -0.09 22.97
CA ILE A 305 -7.97 0.63 24.24
C ILE A 305 -7.13 1.90 24.02
N VAL A 306 -5.99 1.77 23.34
CA VAL A 306 -5.08 2.89 23.09
C VAL A 306 -5.74 3.93 22.18
N MET A 307 -6.50 3.51 21.16
CA MET A 307 -7.25 4.37 20.27
C MET A 307 -8.24 5.26 21.05
N TYR A 308 -9.08 4.66 21.89
CA TYR A 308 -10.04 5.44 22.68
C TYR A 308 -9.35 6.32 23.73
N ILE A 309 -8.28 5.84 24.39
CA ILE A 309 -7.48 6.68 25.27
C ILE A 309 -6.90 7.86 24.48
N TYR A 310 -6.37 7.64 23.28
CA TYR A 310 -5.82 8.70 22.43
C TYR A 310 -6.88 9.74 22.08
N VAL A 311 -8.05 9.32 21.61
CA VAL A 311 -9.15 10.23 21.23
C VAL A 311 -9.65 11.05 22.43
N TYR A 312 -9.96 10.41 23.56
CA TYR A 312 -10.59 11.06 24.70
C TYR A 312 -9.60 11.81 25.63
N SER A 313 -8.33 11.49 25.59
CA SER A 313 -7.31 12.18 26.41
C SER A 313 -6.79 13.47 25.80
N TRP A 314 -7.24 13.85 24.60
CA TRP A 314 -6.78 15.07 23.92
C TRP A 314 -6.90 16.31 24.81
N ASP A 315 -8.12 16.66 25.25
CA ASP A 315 -8.37 17.85 26.05
C ASP A 315 -7.77 17.75 27.47
N PRO A 316 -7.94 16.63 28.21
CA PRO A 316 -7.34 16.49 29.55
C PRO A 316 -5.82 16.61 29.56
N LEU A 317 -5.11 15.97 28.63
CA LEU A 317 -3.65 16.02 28.57
C LEU A 317 -3.12 17.36 28.07
N ASN A 318 -3.85 18.03 27.19
CA ASN A 318 -3.48 19.36 26.71
C ASN A 318 -3.66 20.41 27.80
N LYS A 319 -4.80 20.44 28.50
CA LYS A 319 -5.07 21.32 29.61
C LYS A 319 -4.10 21.14 30.81
N SER A 320 -3.67 19.89 31.04
CA SER A 320 -2.72 19.58 32.13
C SER A 320 -1.24 19.78 31.75
N ASN A 321 -0.95 20.37 30.59
CA ASN A 321 0.40 20.54 30.03
C ASN A 321 1.19 19.21 29.86
N LYS A 322 0.48 18.10 29.65
CA LYS A 322 1.05 16.76 29.46
C LYS A 322 0.99 16.32 28.01
N LYS A 323 1.02 17.25 27.06
CA LYS A 323 0.92 17.00 25.61
C LYS A 323 1.93 15.96 25.10
N GLY A 324 3.14 15.91 25.68
CA GLY A 324 4.12 14.89 25.33
C GLY A 324 3.64 13.46 25.58
N ARG A 325 2.79 13.20 26.60
CA ARG A 325 2.20 11.87 26.83
C ARG A 325 1.20 11.51 25.75
N HIS A 326 0.44 12.51 25.28
CA HIS A 326 -0.51 12.30 24.18
C HIS A 326 0.22 11.94 22.87
N ILE A 327 1.32 12.61 22.54
CA ILE A 327 2.16 12.27 21.39
C ILE A 327 2.69 10.82 21.50
N VAL A 328 3.14 10.42 22.69
CA VAL A 328 3.61 9.02 22.92
C VAL A 328 2.48 8.03 22.69
N LEU A 329 1.26 8.30 23.17
CA LEU A 329 0.09 7.45 22.87
C LEU A 329 -0.17 7.34 21.38
N GLY A 330 -0.04 8.43 20.61
CA GLY A 330 -0.16 8.42 19.15
C GLY A 330 0.90 7.55 18.48
N VAL A 331 2.16 7.60 18.95
CA VAL A 331 3.22 6.71 18.42
C VAL A 331 2.92 5.24 18.77
N VAL A 332 2.51 4.95 20.02
CA VAL A 332 2.13 3.58 20.42
C VAL A 332 0.98 3.06 19.59
N LEU A 333 -0.05 3.88 19.34
CA LEU A 333 -1.17 3.53 18.47
C LEU A 333 -0.70 3.13 17.06
N ASN A 334 0.18 3.92 16.46
CA ASN A 334 0.72 3.61 15.14
C ASN A 334 1.56 2.33 15.14
N VAL A 335 2.35 2.08 16.19
CA VAL A 335 3.13 0.83 16.31
C VAL A 335 2.19 -0.38 16.41
N LEU A 336 1.12 -0.31 17.21
CA LEU A 336 0.14 -1.39 17.33
C LEU A 336 -0.58 -1.64 16.02
N GLY A 337 -1.06 -0.59 15.33
CA GLY A 337 -1.71 -0.73 14.02
C GLY A 337 -0.79 -1.31 12.95
N LEU A 338 0.49 -0.89 12.92
CA LEU A 338 1.47 -1.48 12.00
C LEU A 338 1.78 -2.94 12.34
N THR A 339 1.84 -3.30 13.62
CA THR A 339 2.04 -4.69 14.04
C THR A 339 0.87 -5.58 13.62
N LEU A 340 -0.38 -5.08 13.77
CA LEU A 340 -1.57 -5.76 13.27
C LEU A 340 -1.52 -5.95 11.75
N LEU A 341 -1.17 -4.90 11.00
CA LEU A 341 -1.02 -4.96 9.54
C LEU A 341 -0.03 -6.05 9.13
N VAL A 342 1.19 -5.99 9.70
CA VAL A 342 2.28 -6.93 9.38
C VAL A 342 1.90 -8.37 9.73
N ALA A 343 1.21 -8.57 10.84
CA ALA A 343 0.75 -9.89 11.28
C ALA A 343 -0.31 -10.47 10.34
N LEU A 344 -1.31 -9.67 9.93
CA LEU A 344 -2.40 -10.12 9.06
C LEU A 344 -1.99 -10.25 7.59
N ASP A 345 -0.94 -9.56 7.17
CA ASP A 345 -0.41 -9.73 5.81
C ASP A 345 0.22 -11.12 5.60
N GLY A 346 0.61 -11.83 6.66
CA GLY A 346 1.07 -13.22 6.59
C GLY A 346 0.02 -14.15 6.00
N PRO A 347 -1.13 -14.38 6.66
CA PRO A 347 -2.23 -15.16 6.09
C PRO A 347 -2.74 -14.63 4.75
N ALA A 348 -2.77 -13.31 4.58
CA ALA A 348 -3.22 -12.71 3.32
C ALA A 348 -2.33 -13.07 2.14
N THR A 349 -1.02 -13.12 2.32
CA THR A 349 -0.07 -13.52 1.28
C THR A 349 0.08 -15.05 1.18
N PHE A 350 -0.07 -15.78 2.28
CA PHE A 350 -0.14 -17.23 2.27
C PHE A 350 -1.21 -17.76 1.31
N MET A 351 -2.33 -17.06 1.18
CA MET A 351 -3.37 -17.41 0.19
C MET A 351 -2.89 -17.32 -1.26
N GLN A 352 -1.85 -16.55 -1.57
CA GLN A 352 -1.30 -16.39 -2.93
C GLN A 352 0.02 -17.10 -3.12
N THR A 353 0.87 -17.11 -2.10
CA THR A 353 2.25 -17.61 -2.13
C THR A 353 2.52 -18.50 -0.92
N PRO A 354 1.80 -19.65 -0.77
CA PRO A 354 2.10 -20.58 0.29
C PRO A 354 3.56 -21.06 0.19
N PRO A 355 4.24 -21.36 1.31
CA PRO A 355 5.63 -21.81 1.31
C PRO A 355 5.82 -23.10 0.51
N LEU A 356 6.94 -23.20 -0.22
CA LEU A 356 7.33 -24.40 -0.97
C LEU A 356 8.28 -25.28 -0.13
N PRO A 357 8.25 -26.60 -0.30
CA PRO A 357 7.37 -27.39 -1.17
C PRO A 357 5.95 -27.54 -0.59
N LEU A 358 4.93 -27.56 -1.43
CA LEU A 358 3.51 -27.57 -1.00
C LEU A 358 3.12 -28.82 -0.22
N ASN A 359 3.72 -29.98 -0.52
CA ASN A 359 3.48 -31.26 0.18
C ASN A 359 3.94 -31.27 1.64
N GLU A 360 4.76 -30.33 2.06
CA GLU A 360 5.22 -30.21 3.45
C GLU A 360 4.49 -29.12 4.23
N ILE A 361 3.52 -28.43 3.63
CA ILE A 361 2.88 -27.22 4.19
C ILE A 361 2.21 -27.44 5.55
N THR A 362 1.75 -28.65 5.84
CA THR A 362 1.16 -29.03 7.13
C THR A 362 2.21 -29.14 8.23
N ASN A 363 3.45 -29.49 7.90
CA ASN A 363 4.53 -29.79 8.83
C ASN A 363 5.40 -28.57 9.16
N ILE A 364 5.27 -27.49 8.39
CA ILE A 364 6.07 -26.28 8.62
C ILE A 364 5.48 -25.42 9.73
N SER A 365 6.36 -24.65 10.39
CA SER A 365 5.96 -23.77 11.48
C SER A 365 5.00 -22.66 11.04
N GLU A 366 4.12 -22.21 11.94
CA GLU A 366 3.24 -21.05 11.69
C GLU A 366 4.05 -19.82 11.27
N TRP A 367 5.23 -19.59 11.86
CA TRP A 367 6.09 -18.48 11.49
C TRP A 367 6.58 -18.56 10.04
N SER A 368 6.96 -19.74 9.57
CA SER A 368 7.35 -19.96 8.17
C SER A 368 6.20 -19.72 7.19
N LYS A 369 4.97 -20.06 7.60
CA LYS A 369 3.76 -19.74 6.82
C LYS A 369 3.49 -18.23 6.78
N ILE A 370 3.72 -17.51 7.89
CA ILE A 370 3.59 -16.04 7.94
C ILE A 370 4.63 -15.38 7.03
N THR A 371 5.89 -15.81 7.10
CA THR A 371 7.02 -15.20 6.38
C THR A 371 7.19 -15.77 4.96
N ASN A 372 6.09 -16.05 4.27
CA ASN A 372 6.07 -16.49 2.88
C ASN A 372 6.61 -15.44 1.90
N ALA A 373 6.83 -15.81 0.64
CA ALA A 373 7.46 -14.96 -0.37
C ALA A 373 6.79 -13.59 -0.55
N GLY A 374 5.47 -13.54 -0.56
CA GLY A 374 4.70 -12.30 -0.74
C GLY A 374 4.63 -11.39 0.50
N TRP A 375 5.01 -11.87 1.69
CA TRP A 375 4.75 -11.19 2.96
C TRP A 375 5.44 -9.82 3.07
N MET A 376 6.76 -9.77 2.91
CA MET A 376 7.49 -8.50 2.99
C MET A 376 7.14 -7.54 1.85
N PRO A 377 7.07 -7.96 0.58
CA PRO A 377 6.63 -7.09 -0.52
C PRO A 377 5.26 -6.46 -0.29
N LEU A 378 4.28 -7.23 0.20
CA LEU A 378 2.96 -6.69 0.51
C LEU A 378 3.00 -5.69 1.67
N ASN A 379 3.73 -6.00 2.75
CA ASN A 379 3.90 -5.10 3.89
C ASN A 379 4.45 -3.73 3.46
N TYR A 380 5.47 -3.72 2.61
CA TYR A 380 6.06 -2.48 2.11
C TYR A 380 5.07 -1.70 1.24
N HIS A 381 4.39 -2.41 0.34
CA HIS A 381 3.38 -1.79 -0.53
C HIS A 381 2.25 -1.16 0.30
N ARG A 382 1.73 -1.88 1.30
CA ARG A 382 0.65 -1.39 2.16
C ARG A 382 1.09 -0.28 3.11
N LEU A 383 2.31 -0.33 3.64
CA LEU A 383 2.85 0.75 4.48
C LEU A 383 2.85 2.10 3.75
N VAL A 384 3.40 2.13 2.54
CA VAL A 384 3.48 3.34 1.72
C VAL A 384 2.09 3.72 1.18
N GLY A 385 1.29 2.73 0.76
CA GLY A 385 -0.08 2.93 0.30
C GLY A 385 -0.98 3.55 1.38
N ASN A 386 -0.96 3.04 2.60
CA ASN A 386 -1.73 3.60 3.72
C ASN A 386 -1.29 5.04 4.07
N GLY A 387 0.01 5.33 3.99
CA GLY A 387 0.52 6.70 4.17
C GLY A 387 0.00 7.66 3.09
N THR A 388 -0.02 7.23 1.83
CA THR A 388 -0.60 7.98 0.70
C THR A 388 -2.09 8.23 0.92
N PHE A 389 -2.82 7.17 1.26
CA PHE A 389 -4.26 7.23 1.54
C PHE A 389 -4.58 8.20 2.68
N GLY A 390 -3.83 8.16 3.79
CA GLY A 390 -3.98 9.10 4.89
C GLY A 390 -3.82 10.55 4.46
N GLY A 391 -2.81 10.86 3.63
CA GLY A 391 -2.59 12.20 3.06
C GLY A 391 -3.75 12.65 2.18
N TYR A 392 -4.26 11.79 1.30
CA TYR A 392 -5.37 12.12 0.40
C TYR A 392 -6.73 12.21 1.10
N MET A 393 -6.96 11.41 2.14
CA MET A 393 -8.16 11.57 2.97
C MET A 393 -8.16 12.91 3.73
N VAL A 394 -6.99 13.41 4.14
CA VAL A 394 -6.87 14.76 4.70
C VAL A 394 -7.14 15.83 3.62
N CYS A 395 -6.76 15.59 2.36
CA CYS A 395 -7.17 16.45 1.24
C CYS A 395 -8.69 16.52 1.11
N VAL A 396 -9.39 15.39 1.19
CA VAL A 396 -10.86 15.32 1.13
C VAL A 396 -11.48 16.09 2.29
N ILE A 397 -10.97 15.91 3.51
CA ILE A 397 -11.41 16.67 4.70
C ILE A 397 -11.24 18.17 4.47
N GLY A 398 -10.07 18.60 4.00
CA GLY A 398 -9.78 19.98 3.68
C GLY A 398 -10.73 20.56 2.62
N ALA A 399 -10.93 19.82 1.53
CA ALA A 399 -11.80 20.23 0.43
C ALA A 399 -13.28 20.34 0.86
N TYR A 400 -13.82 19.36 1.57
CA TYR A 400 -15.19 19.41 2.08
C TYR A 400 -15.40 20.58 3.03
N MET A 401 -14.51 20.73 4.00
CA MET A 401 -14.60 21.80 4.99
C MET A 401 -14.42 23.17 4.34
N TYR A 402 -13.59 23.29 3.28
CA TYR A 402 -13.47 24.51 2.51
C TYR A 402 -14.79 24.88 1.82
N LEU A 403 -15.43 23.93 1.15
CA LEU A 403 -16.71 24.14 0.46
C LEU A 403 -17.85 24.43 1.44
N TRP A 404 -17.86 23.81 2.63
CA TRP A 404 -18.88 24.03 3.67
C TRP A 404 -18.66 25.30 4.50
N SER A 405 -17.49 25.95 4.39
CA SER A 405 -17.17 27.15 5.16
C SER A 405 -17.70 28.42 4.50
N GLU A 406 -18.27 29.30 5.31
CA GLU A 406 -18.73 30.62 4.89
C GLU A 406 -17.69 31.71 5.19
N LYS A 407 -17.03 31.60 6.36
CA LYS A 407 -16.07 32.59 6.86
C LYS A 407 -14.75 32.50 6.10
N LYS A 408 -14.16 33.66 5.81
CA LYS A 408 -12.90 33.77 5.06
C LYS A 408 -11.74 33.04 5.78
N GLU A 409 -11.63 33.22 7.10
CA GLU A 409 -10.57 32.63 7.93
C GLU A 409 -10.65 31.10 7.93
N GLU A 410 -11.87 30.56 7.92
CA GLU A 410 -12.10 29.10 7.79
C GLU A 410 -11.69 28.59 6.40
N LYS A 411 -12.04 29.33 5.34
CA LYS A 411 -11.61 29.00 3.98
C LYS A 411 -10.09 29.03 3.84
N GLU A 412 -9.43 30.03 4.40
CA GLU A 412 -7.96 30.12 4.38
C GLU A 412 -7.32 28.93 5.11
N TYR A 413 -7.89 28.54 6.26
CA TYR A 413 -7.41 27.40 7.01
C TYR A 413 -7.62 26.07 6.28
N TYR A 414 -8.82 25.79 5.74
CA TYR A 414 -9.07 24.51 5.07
C TYR A 414 -8.43 24.41 3.69
N ASP A 415 -8.18 25.53 3.02
CA ASP A 415 -7.32 25.55 1.84
C ASP A 415 -5.86 25.15 2.20
N TRP A 416 -5.36 25.62 3.35
CA TRP A 416 -4.07 25.18 3.89
C TRP A 416 -4.09 23.68 4.27
N VAL A 417 -5.19 23.16 4.82
CA VAL A 417 -5.34 21.72 5.12
C VAL A 417 -5.23 20.90 3.84
N GLY A 418 -5.94 21.27 2.78
CA GLY A 418 -5.84 20.59 1.48
C GLY A 418 -4.41 20.62 0.90
N TYR A 419 -3.73 21.76 1.05
CA TYR A 419 -2.33 21.91 0.66
C TYR A 419 -1.40 20.94 1.42
N ILE A 420 -1.50 20.86 2.74
CA ILE A 420 -0.66 19.98 3.58
C ILE A 420 -0.95 18.51 3.27
N GLY A 421 -2.23 18.13 3.16
CA GLY A 421 -2.62 16.78 2.78
C GLY A 421 -2.01 16.36 1.43
N ASN A 422 -2.10 17.24 0.41
CA ASN A 422 -1.54 16.96 -0.90
C ASN A 422 -0.01 16.84 -0.89
N ILE A 423 0.71 17.74 -0.21
CA ILE A 423 2.18 17.66 -0.12
C ILE A 423 2.62 16.32 0.49
N ILE A 424 1.97 15.89 1.56
CA ILE A 424 2.32 14.63 2.22
C ILE A 424 1.88 13.44 1.36
N GLY A 425 0.64 13.45 0.87
CA GLY A 425 0.11 12.36 0.03
C GLY A 425 0.94 12.14 -1.23
N VAL A 426 1.26 13.19 -1.99
CA VAL A 426 2.11 13.08 -3.19
C VAL A 426 3.53 12.64 -2.84
N GLY A 427 4.10 13.20 -1.78
CA GLY A 427 5.47 12.84 -1.36
C GLY A 427 5.62 11.35 -1.04
N ILE A 428 4.59 10.75 -0.41
CA ILE A 428 4.56 9.33 -0.09
C ILE A 428 4.15 8.49 -1.32
N MET A 429 3.30 9.02 -2.23
CA MET A 429 2.88 8.32 -3.44
C MET A 429 4.04 8.11 -4.44
N ILE A 430 5.01 9.00 -4.48
CA ILE A 430 6.13 8.92 -5.45
C ILE A 430 6.86 7.56 -5.39
N PRO A 431 7.25 7.00 -4.24
CA PRO A 431 7.90 5.68 -4.17
C PRO A 431 6.92 4.50 -4.32
N LEU A 432 5.60 4.71 -4.23
CA LEU A 432 4.60 3.63 -4.22
C LEU A 432 4.64 2.71 -5.45
N PRO A 433 4.85 3.19 -6.70
CA PRO A 433 4.99 2.31 -7.85
C PRO A 433 6.17 1.32 -7.76
N ALA A 434 7.28 1.72 -7.12
CA ALA A 434 8.40 0.81 -6.88
C ALA A 434 8.01 -0.33 -5.93
N MET A 435 7.22 -0.03 -4.88
CA MET A 435 6.70 -1.05 -3.96
C MET A 435 5.73 -2.01 -4.67
N GLY A 436 4.87 -1.49 -5.56
CA GLY A 436 3.99 -2.31 -6.39
C GLY A 436 4.75 -3.21 -7.36
N TYR A 437 5.82 -2.69 -7.95
CA TYR A 437 6.72 -3.45 -8.82
C TYR A 437 7.32 -4.66 -8.07
N ILE A 438 7.86 -4.46 -6.86
CA ILE A 438 8.42 -5.55 -6.07
C ILE A 438 7.38 -6.64 -5.83
N PHE A 439 6.17 -6.26 -5.44
CA PHE A 439 5.13 -7.20 -5.11
C PHE A 439 4.73 -8.06 -6.33
N VAL A 440 4.53 -7.46 -7.50
CA VAL A 440 4.21 -8.20 -8.73
C VAL A 440 5.37 -9.07 -9.19
N ARG A 441 6.62 -8.59 -9.07
CA ARG A 441 7.81 -9.37 -9.39
C ARG A 441 7.91 -10.63 -8.52
N GLU A 442 7.68 -10.51 -7.22
CA GLU A 442 7.71 -11.66 -6.31
C GLU A 442 6.62 -12.69 -6.63
N LEU A 443 5.41 -12.24 -6.99
CA LEU A 443 4.36 -13.16 -7.45
C LEU A 443 4.78 -13.92 -8.71
N TYR A 444 5.41 -13.22 -9.67
CA TYR A 444 5.90 -13.83 -10.90
C TYR A 444 7.07 -14.79 -10.65
N GLN A 445 7.98 -14.46 -9.72
CA GLN A 445 9.11 -15.33 -9.35
C GLN A 445 8.67 -16.55 -8.54
N TYR A 446 7.61 -16.41 -7.75
CA TYR A 446 7.04 -17.52 -7.00
C TYR A 446 6.41 -18.56 -7.92
N ASP A 447 5.54 -18.12 -8.84
CA ASP A 447 4.93 -18.93 -9.88
C ASP A 447 4.58 -18.02 -11.09
N ALA A 448 5.26 -18.25 -12.20
CA ALA A 448 5.05 -17.49 -13.42
C ALA A 448 3.59 -17.56 -13.91
N THR A 449 2.87 -18.64 -13.61
CA THR A 449 1.46 -18.82 -13.96
C THR A 449 0.59 -17.74 -13.34
N ILE A 450 0.80 -17.41 -12.05
CA ILE A 450 0.05 -16.33 -11.36
C ILE A 450 0.29 -14.99 -12.06
N GLY A 451 1.57 -14.67 -12.32
CA GLY A 451 1.94 -13.41 -12.95
C GLY A 451 1.43 -13.29 -14.37
N MET A 452 1.57 -14.35 -15.16
CA MET A 452 1.11 -14.40 -16.56
C MET A 452 -0.42 -14.37 -16.65
N TYR A 453 -1.12 -15.06 -15.76
CA TYR A 453 -2.59 -15.07 -15.72
C TYR A 453 -3.15 -13.65 -15.56
N ILE A 454 -2.62 -12.86 -14.61
CA ILE A 454 -3.06 -11.46 -14.40
C ILE A 454 -2.79 -10.59 -15.65
N MET A 455 -1.73 -10.91 -16.42
CA MET A 455 -1.31 -10.16 -17.60
C MET A 455 -1.84 -10.75 -18.91
N SER A 456 -2.58 -11.87 -18.87
CA SER A 456 -3.15 -12.52 -20.03
C SER A 456 -4.39 -11.79 -20.58
N ASP A 457 -4.90 -12.22 -21.72
CA ASP A 457 -5.90 -11.55 -22.54
C ASP A 457 -7.04 -10.85 -21.78
N ARG A 458 -7.86 -11.60 -21.07
CA ARG A 458 -9.05 -11.08 -20.41
C ARG A 458 -8.70 -10.28 -19.17
N GLU A 459 -7.85 -10.82 -18.35
CA GLU A 459 -7.42 -10.25 -17.06
C GLU A 459 -6.54 -9.03 -17.25
N SER A 460 -5.84 -8.91 -18.38
CA SER A 460 -5.04 -7.74 -18.74
C SER A 460 -5.85 -6.43 -18.78
N MET A 461 -7.17 -6.51 -19.04
CA MET A 461 -8.05 -5.34 -18.99
C MET A 461 -8.20 -4.78 -17.57
N PHE A 462 -8.14 -5.62 -16.55
CA PHE A 462 -8.14 -5.17 -15.15
C PHE A 462 -6.86 -4.39 -14.81
N MET A 463 -5.72 -4.85 -15.34
CA MET A 463 -4.45 -4.13 -15.20
C MET A 463 -4.45 -2.80 -15.95
N LEU A 464 -5.15 -2.70 -17.08
CA LEU A 464 -5.33 -1.42 -17.80
C LEU A 464 -6.14 -0.41 -16.97
N VAL A 465 -7.23 -0.85 -16.34
CA VAL A 465 -8.03 0.02 -15.43
C VAL A 465 -7.19 0.45 -14.23
N GLN A 466 -6.39 -0.46 -13.66
CA GLN A 466 -5.44 -0.07 -12.59
C GLN A 466 -4.48 1.00 -13.08
N GLY A 467 -3.88 0.82 -14.25
CA GLY A 467 -3.00 1.82 -14.87
C GLY A 467 -3.68 3.16 -15.08
N LEU A 468 -4.94 3.16 -15.53
CA LEU A 468 -5.76 4.36 -15.67
C LEU A 468 -5.96 5.08 -14.33
N LEU A 469 -6.29 4.35 -13.27
CA LEU A 469 -6.51 4.90 -11.93
C LEU A 469 -5.23 5.50 -11.35
N VAL A 470 -4.10 4.79 -11.45
CA VAL A 470 -2.79 5.29 -11.03
C VAL A 470 -2.41 6.53 -11.84
N GLY A 471 -2.54 6.50 -13.16
CA GLY A 471 -2.29 7.66 -14.03
C GLY A 471 -3.19 8.86 -13.67
N THR A 472 -4.44 8.61 -13.29
CA THR A 472 -5.38 9.62 -12.82
C THR A 472 -4.92 10.27 -11.52
N MET A 473 -4.45 9.48 -10.55
CA MET A 473 -3.94 10.01 -9.28
C MET A 473 -2.72 10.92 -9.49
N PHE A 474 -1.76 10.49 -10.29
CA PHE A 474 -0.60 11.32 -10.64
C PHE A 474 -1.02 12.58 -11.39
N SER A 475 -1.93 12.48 -12.34
CA SER A 475 -2.43 13.61 -13.13
C SER A 475 -3.17 14.62 -12.24
N LEU A 476 -4.12 14.19 -11.41
CA LEU A 476 -4.86 15.05 -10.49
C LEU A 476 -3.95 15.74 -9.47
N SER A 477 -2.95 15.02 -8.95
CA SER A 477 -1.95 15.59 -8.04
C SER A 477 -1.16 16.72 -8.71
N ASN A 478 -0.72 16.51 -9.95
CA ASN A 478 -0.02 17.53 -10.72
C ASN A 478 -0.93 18.72 -11.11
N ILE A 479 -2.19 18.47 -11.48
CA ILE A 479 -3.18 19.51 -11.74
C ILE A 479 -3.40 20.37 -10.50
N TYR A 480 -3.55 19.74 -9.33
CA TYR A 480 -3.69 20.48 -8.08
C TYR A 480 -2.45 21.34 -7.80
N MET A 481 -1.24 20.79 -7.90
CA MET A 481 0.00 21.54 -7.70
C MET A 481 0.08 22.73 -8.66
N TRP A 482 -0.28 22.54 -9.95
CA TRP A 482 -0.34 23.59 -10.95
C TRP A 482 -1.34 24.71 -10.59
N VAL A 483 -2.57 24.33 -10.25
CA VAL A 483 -3.64 25.29 -9.89
C VAL A 483 -3.26 26.03 -8.62
N SER A 484 -2.72 25.32 -7.65
CA SER A 484 -2.27 25.87 -6.36
C SER A 484 -1.08 26.82 -6.52
N MET A 485 -0.16 26.56 -7.45
CA MET A 485 1.01 27.40 -7.69
C MET A 485 0.64 28.80 -8.20
N LYS A 486 -0.49 28.96 -8.89
CA LYS A 486 -0.97 30.27 -9.39
C LYS A 486 -1.30 31.28 -8.29
N ARG A 487 -1.41 30.86 -7.03
CA ARG A 487 -1.66 31.72 -5.86
C ARG A 487 -0.41 31.97 -5.01
N ILE A 488 0.79 31.63 -5.52
CA ILE A 488 2.06 31.78 -4.84
C ILE A 488 2.86 32.88 -5.52
N ASP A 489 3.31 33.87 -4.75
CA ASP A 489 4.10 34.96 -5.28
C ASP A 489 5.41 34.45 -5.89
N ASN A 490 5.81 34.98 -7.03
CA ASN A 490 7.04 34.62 -7.77
C ASN A 490 7.11 33.13 -8.24
N ALA A 491 5.99 32.40 -8.26
CA ALA A 491 5.97 31.02 -8.76
C ALA A 491 5.96 30.94 -10.30
N GLU A 492 5.71 32.03 -11.01
CA GLU A 492 5.62 32.09 -12.46
C GLU A 492 6.85 31.55 -13.19
N ARG A 493 8.01 31.67 -12.58
CA ARG A 493 9.29 31.14 -13.11
C ARG A 493 9.27 29.62 -13.35
N PHE A 494 8.45 28.87 -12.65
CA PHE A 494 8.32 27.42 -12.79
C PHE A 494 7.27 27.01 -13.82
N PHE A 495 6.40 27.92 -14.27
CA PHE A 495 5.29 27.59 -15.17
C PHE A 495 5.71 26.95 -16.49
N PRO A 496 6.78 27.39 -17.19
CA PRO A 496 7.20 26.75 -18.42
C PRO A 496 7.60 25.28 -18.22
N ALA A 497 8.36 24.99 -17.17
CA ALA A 497 8.79 23.63 -16.84
C ALA A 497 7.59 22.72 -16.46
N MET A 498 6.67 23.23 -15.65
CA MET A 498 5.45 22.48 -15.31
C MET A 498 4.54 22.22 -16.50
N LYS A 499 4.40 23.18 -17.44
CA LYS A 499 3.63 22.96 -18.68
C LYS A 499 4.26 21.85 -19.51
N PHE A 500 5.58 21.86 -19.67
CA PHE A 500 6.28 20.77 -20.35
C PHE A 500 6.08 19.44 -19.62
N GLY A 501 6.18 19.42 -18.28
CA GLY A 501 5.87 18.26 -17.45
C GLY A 501 4.45 17.72 -17.69
N PHE A 502 3.44 18.59 -17.85
CA PHE A 502 2.08 18.16 -18.17
C PHE A 502 1.98 17.45 -19.53
N VAL A 503 2.67 17.92 -20.54
CA VAL A 503 2.71 17.23 -21.85
C VAL A 503 3.29 15.83 -21.68
N LEU A 504 4.38 15.68 -20.92
CA LEU A 504 4.97 14.38 -20.65
C LEU A 504 4.04 13.48 -19.83
N ILE A 505 3.32 14.01 -18.85
CA ILE A 505 2.31 13.27 -18.07
C ILE A 505 1.21 12.72 -18.98
N VAL A 506 0.67 13.55 -19.88
CA VAL A 506 -0.37 13.14 -20.83
C VAL A 506 0.15 12.04 -21.76
N ILE A 507 1.35 12.21 -22.31
CA ILE A 507 1.98 11.18 -23.18
C ILE A 507 2.18 9.88 -22.39
N SER A 508 2.76 9.95 -21.20
CA SER A 508 3.03 8.77 -20.35
C SER A 508 1.74 8.06 -19.94
N ALA A 509 0.71 8.80 -19.52
CA ALA A 509 -0.59 8.24 -19.17
C ALA A 509 -1.26 7.58 -20.39
N THR A 510 -1.16 8.19 -21.58
CA THR A 510 -1.69 7.62 -22.82
C THR A 510 -1.01 6.30 -23.18
N ILE A 511 0.33 6.24 -23.13
CA ILE A 511 1.09 5.02 -23.39
C ILE A 511 0.69 3.93 -22.38
N TRP A 512 0.63 4.28 -21.10
CA TRP A 512 0.32 3.32 -20.06
C TRP A 512 -1.09 2.76 -20.19
N PHE A 513 -2.05 3.59 -20.58
CA PHE A 513 -3.44 3.22 -20.78
C PHE A 513 -3.69 2.43 -22.09
N THR A 514 -2.79 2.52 -23.08
CA THR A 514 -2.94 1.82 -24.37
C THR A 514 -2.69 0.32 -24.19
N PRO A 515 -3.49 -0.58 -24.81
CA PRO A 515 -3.27 -2.00 -24.77
C PRO A 515 -1.88 -2.42 -25.27
N ARG A 516 -1.28 -3.45 -24.64
CA ARG A 516 0.09 -3.93 -24.91
C ARG A 516 0.35 -4.20 -26.39
N ARG A 517 -0.58 -4.81 -27.10
CA ARG A 517 -0.44 -5.18 -28.51
C ARG A 517 -0.12 -4.01 -29.47
N PHE A 518 -0.45 -2.76 -29.08
CA PHE A 518 -0.08 -1.58 -29.87
C PHE A 518 1.42 -1.26 -29.80
N PHE A 519 2.15 -1.83 -28.87
CA PHE A 519 3.58 -1.65 -28.67
C PHE A 519 4.39 -2.94 -28.88
N ALA A 520 3.83 -3.91 -29.62
CA ALA A 520 4.48 -5.20 -29.89
C ALA A 520 5.89 -5.04 -30.48
N THR A 521 6.08 -4.03 -31.35
CA THR A 521 7.39 -3.70 -31.93
C THR A 521 8.43 -3.15 -30.96
N MET A 522 8.00 -2.74 -29.76
CA MET A 522 8.89 -2.24 -28.69
C MET A 522 9.16 -3.32 -27.62
N MET A 523 8.77 -4.54 -27.88
CA MET A 523 9.00 -5.66 -26.99
C MET A 523 10.31 -6.37 -27.36
N PRO A 524 11.00 -7.00 -26.40
CA PRO A 524 12.06 -7.93 -26.70
C PRO A 524 11.55 -8.98 -27.71
N GLU A 525 12.41 -9.38 -28.64
CA GLU A 525 12.09 -10.47 -29.55
C GLU A 525 11.79 -11.75 -28.77
N PRO A 526 10.88 -12.63 -29.26
CA PRO A 526 10.66 -13.93 -28.65
C PRO A 526 12.01 -14.67 -28.47
N GLY A 527 12.24 -15.25 -27.29
CA GLY A 527 13.50 -15.91 -26.96
C GLY A 527 14.66 -15.01 -26.48
N MET A 528 14.49 -13.68 -26.50
CA MET A 528 15.52 -12.79 -25.93
C MET A 528 15.44 -12.81 -24.40
N ASP A 529 16.56 -13.14 -23.75
CA ASP A 529 16.66 -13.07 -22.29
C ASP A 529 16.46 -11.61 -21.82
N PRO A 530 15.49 -11.33 -20.97
CA PRO A 530 15.26 -10.01 -20.40
C PRO A 530 16.51 -9.40 -19.73
N ALA A 531 17.40 -10.22 -19.18
CA ALA A 531 18.67 -9.80 -18.59
C ALA A 531 19.66 -9.21 -19.62
N MET A 532 19.52 -9.53 -20.90
CA MET A 532 20.34 -8.91 -21.95
C MET A 532 19.93 -7.45 -22.24
N VAL A 533 18.73 -7.06 -21.86
CA VAL A 533 18.18 -5.72 -22.15
C VAL A 533 18.34 -4.78 -20.95
N LEU A 534 18.17 -5.31 -19.74
CA LEU A 534 18.24 -4.55 -18.48
C LEU A 534 19.05 -5.34 -17.44
N PRO A 535 19.64 -4.65 -16.45
CA PRO A 535 20.28 -5.31 -15.30
C PRO A 535 19.31 -6.29 -14.61
N ASP A 536 19.84 -7.36 -14.02
CA ASP A 536 19.06 -8.45 -13.42
C ASP A 536 17.95 -7.97 -12.45
N ASN A 537 18.25 -6.96 -11.64
CA ASN A 537 17.28 -6.36 -10.72
C ASN A 537 16.11 -5.65 -11.42
N LEU A 538 16.23 -5.31 -12.68
CA LEU A 538 15.23 -4.64 -13.51
C LEU A 538 14.74 -5.48 -14.70
N ALA A 539 15.26 -6.70 -14.86
CA ALA A 539 14.97 -7.57 -16.01
C ALA A 539 13.47 -7.79 -16.21
N PHE A 540 12.70 -7.94 -15.12
CA PHE A 540 11.24 -8.07 -15.18
C PHE A 540 10.57 -6.87 -15.89
N LEU A 541 11.14 -5.68 -15.86
CA LEU A 541 10.60 -4.50 -16.56
C LEU A 541 10.70 -4.64 -18.08
N ALA A 542 11.59 -5.50 -18.60
CA ALA A 542 11.73 -5.72 -20.02
C ALA A 542 10.48 -6.37 -20.64
N LEU A 543 9.68 -7.12 -19.87
CA LEU A 543 8.44 -7.73 -20.34
C LEU A 543 7.42 -6.70 -20.90
N MET A 544 7.46 -5.45 -20.42
CA MET A 544 6.60 -4.35 -20.89
C MET A 544 7.36 -3.03 -20.90
N ILE A 545 8.48 -2.98 -21.61
CA ILE A 545 9.43 -1.86 -21.56
C ILE A 545 8.79 -0.49 -21.86
N SER A 546 7.90 -0.40 -22.83
CA SER A 546 7.22 0.87 -23.19
C SER A 546 6.34 1.38 -22.06
N LYS A 547 5.54 0.51 -21.42
CA LYS A 547 4.67 0.86 -20.31
C LYS A 547 5.46 1.19 -19.05
N ASN A 548 6.49 0.44 -18.75
CA ASN A 548 7.34 0.67 -17.60
C ASN A 548 8.13 1.97 -17.75
N THR A 549 8.64 2.27 -18.95
CA THR A 549 9.28 3.57 -19.26
C THR A 549 8.30 4.73 -19.09
N ALA A 550 7.06 4.59 -19.56
CA ALA A 550 6.02 5.60 -19.38
C ALA A 550 5.66 5.81 -17.89
N ALA A 551 5.56 4.73 -17.11
CA ALA A 551 5.34 4.81 -15.67
C ALA A 551 6.49 5.52 -14.96
N PHE A 552 7.73 5.16 -15.28
CA PHE A 552 8.92 5.81 -14.73
C PHE A 552 8.98 7.30 -15.08
N ALA A 553 8.67 7.66 -16.33
CA ALA A 553 8.59 9.07 -16.76
C ALA A 553 7.51 9.84 -15.98
N LEU A 554 6.33 9.24 -15.78
CA LEU A 554 5.23 9.84 -15.01
C LEU A 554 5.64 10.13 -13.56
N VAL A 555 6.29 9.18 -12.90
CA VAL A 555 6.79 9.31 -11.52
C VAL A 555 7.87 10.40 -11.45
N THR A 556 8.84 10.36 -12.38
CA THR A 556 9.97 11.32 -12.42
C THR A 556 9.48 12.74 -12.64
N VAL A 557 8.58 12.96 -13.60
CA VAL A 557 7.99 14.28 -13.86
C VAL A 557 7.20 14.78 -12.65
N THR A 558 6.44 13.90 -12.00
CA THR A 558 5.72 14.26 -10.78
C THR A 558 6.67 14.65 -9.65
N PHE A 559 7.77 13.93 -9.49
CA PHE A 559 8.81 14.26 -8.50
C PHE A 559 9.45 15.63 -8.78
N VAL A 560 9.78 15.93 -10.03
CA VAL A 560 10.33 17.24 -10.43
C VAL A 560 9.32 18.36 -10.16
N ASN A 561 8.06 18.18 -10.55
CA ASN A 561 6.98 19.13 -10.28
C ASN A 561 6.75 19.34 -8.78
N TYR A 562 6.82 18.27 -7.99
CA TYR A 562 6.75 18.31 -6.53
C TYR A 562 7.89 19.14 -5.92
N ILE A 563 9.12 18.99 -6.42
CA ILE A 563 10.27 19.81 -6.01
C ILE A 563 10.00 21.29 -6.34
N PHE A 564 9.60 21.61 -7.57
CA PHE A 564 9.28 22.98 -7.98
C PHE A 564 8.19 23.60 -7.11
N TYR A 565 7.13 22.83 -6.83
CA TYR A 565 6.04 23.27 -5.96
C TYR A 565 6.53 23.53 -4.53
N THR A 566 7.34 22.64 -3.98
CA THR A 566 7.93 22.80 -2.64
C THR A 566 8.86 24.02 -2.55
N ILE A 567 9.68 24.24 -3.58
CA ILE A 567 10.55 25.44 -3.64
C ILE A 567 9.70 26.71 -3.76
N ALA A 568 8.67 26.73 -4.60
CA ALA A 568 7.78 27.87 -4.76
C ALA A 568 7.10 28.24 -3.43
N THR A 569 6.57 27.25 -2.70
CA THR A 569 5.90 27.50 -1.39
C THR A 569 6.84 27.99 -0.29
N LYS A 570 8.14 27.65 -0.39
CA LYS A 570 9.17 28.15 0.57
C LYS A 570 9.71 29.51 0.20
N THR A 571 9.70 29.90 -1.07
CA THR A 571 10.32 31.14 -1.56
C THR A 571 9.31 32.25 -1.79
N GLY A 572 8.04 31.92 -2.02
CA GLY A 572 6.94 32.84 -2.23
C GLY A 572 5.91 32.81 -1.11
N LYS A 573 5.11 33.88 -0.97
CA LYS A 573 3.99 33.91 -0.05
C LYS A 573 2.80 33.17 -0.69
N VAL A 574 2.25 32.21 0.01
CA VAL A 574 1.03 31.50 -0.41
C VAL A 574 -0.21 32.27 0.05
N HIS A 575 -1.10 32.61 -0.87
CA HIS A 575 -2.37 33.29 -0.60
C HIS A 575 -3.48 32.27 -0.39
N TYR A 576 -3.57 31.74 0.84
CA TYR A 576 -4.61 30.78 1.19
C TYR A 576 -6.01 31.38 1.12
N GLY A 577 -7.00 30.54 0.80
CA GLY A 577 -8.39 30.95 0.55
C GLY A 577 -8.67 31.47 -0.84
N LYS A 578 -7.64 31.62 -1.69
CA LYS A 578 -7.74 32.09 -3.08
C LYS A 578 -7.54 30.98 -4.12
N ILE A 579 -7.65 29.71 -3.71
CA ILE A 579 -7.54 28.61 -4.65
C ILE A 579 -8.70 28.63 -5.65
N ASN A 580 -8.39 28.32 -6.92
CA ASN A 580 -9.42 28.13 -7.91
C ASN A 580 -10.30 26.91 -7.51
N PRO A 581 -11.64 26.98 -7.68
CA PRO A 581 -12.54 25.85 -7.39
C PRO A 581 -12.10 24.52 -7.99
N LEU A 582 -11.50 24.53 -9.18
CA LEU A 582 -10.93 23.34 -9.80
C LEU A 582 -9.94 22.62 -8.86
N GLY A 583 -9.08 23.35 -8.13
CA GLY A 583 -8.15 22.76 -7.19
C GLY A 583 -8.85 22.03 -6.03
N THR A 584 -9.95 22.59 -5.51
CA THR A 584 -10.73 21.95 -4.46
C THR A 584 -11.40 20.66 -4.96
N TYR A 585 -11.99 20.69 -6.16
CA TYR A 585 -12.57 19.49 -6.76
C TYR A 585 -11.51 18.45 -7.11
N CYS A 586 -10.31 18.84 -7.56
CA CYS A 586 -9.20 17.90 -7.78
C CYS A 586 -8.85 17.11 -6.52
N LEU A 587 -8.87 17.74 -5.33
CA LEU A 587 -8.60 17.04 -4.06
C LEU A 587 -9.68 16.00 -3.72
N ILE A 588 -10.95 16.29 -4.01
CA ILE A 588 -12.05 15.33 -3.81
C ILE A 588 -11.91 14.15 -4.77
N PHE A 589 -11.69 14.43 -6.06
CA PHE A 589 -11.52 13.39 -7.07
C PHE A 589 -10.24 12.56 -6.84
N LEU A 590 -9.19 13.16 -6.30
CA LEU A 590 -7.96 12.47 -5.94
C LEU A 590 -8.22 11.42 -4.84
N GLY A 591 -8.94 11.81 -3.77
CA GLY A 591 -9.35 10.86 -2.74
C GLY A 591 -10.29 9.77 -3.27
N PHE A 592 -11.22 10.13 -4.18
CA PHE A 592 -12.11 9.16 -4.81
C PHE A 592 -11.35 8.16 -5.67
N ALA A 593 -10.39 8.62 -6.49
CA ALA A 593 -9.56 7.76 -7.34
C ALA A 593 -8.68 6.81 -6.50
N ASP A 594 -8.15 7.29 -5.38
CA ASP A 594 -7.35 6.50 -4.45
C ASP A 594 -8.17 5.36 -3.81
N ILE A 595 -9.38 5.66 -3.33
CA ILE A 595 -10.31 4.65 -2.79
C ILE A 595 -10.67 3.62 -3.88
N TRP A 596 -10.95 4.09 -5.10
CA TRP A 596 -11.28 3.21 -6.21
C TRP A 596 -10.10 2.31 -6.58
N LEU A 597 -8.89 2.86 -6.66
CA LEU A 597 -7.68 2.08 -6.93
C LEU A 597 -7.48 0.97 -5.90
N MET A 598 -7.62 1.27 -4.60
CA MET A 598 -7.48 0.28 -3.53
C MET A 598 -8.49 -0.87 -3.68
N SER A 599 -9.76 -0.55 -3.94
CA SER A 599 -10.80 -1.58 -4.13
C SER A 599 -10.58 -2.38 -5.42
N TRP A 600 -10.09 -1.72 -6.49
CA TRP A 600 -9.77 -2.37 -7.75
C TRP A 600 -8.61 -3.35 -7.62
N MET A 601 -7.57 -2.99 -6.87
CA MET A 601 -6.46 -3.89 -6.58
C MET A 601 -6.90 -5.11 -5.77
N GLY A 602 -7.89 -4.97 -4.89
CA GLY A 602 -8.52 -6.09 -4.20
C GLY A 602 -9.15 -7.10 -5.18
N THR A 603 -9.82 -6.61 -6.24
CA THR A 603 -10.37 -7.46 -7.30
C THR A 603 -9.27 -8.20 -8.08
N ILE A 604 -8.19 -7.51 -8.45
CA ILE A 604 -7.06 -8.14 -9.14
C ILE A 604 -6.42 -9.22 -8.27
N ARG A 605 -6.29 -8.98 -6.97
CA ARG A 605 -5.78 -9.98 -6.03
C ARG A 605 -6.66 -11.25 -5.99
N GLU A 606 -7.98 -11.09 -5.98
CA GLU A 606 -8.89 -12.25 -6.04
C GLU A 606 -8.76 -13.01 -7.37
N LEU A 607 -8.65 -12.29 -8.48
CA LEU A 607 -8.42 -12.91 -9.80
C LEU A 607 -7.12 -13.70 -9.85
N SER A 608 -6.04 -13.21 -9.23
CA SER A 608 -4.73 -13.85 -9.25
C SER A 608 -4.70 -15.26 -8.64
N ARG A 609 -5.63 -15.56 -7.74
CA ARG A 609 -5.75 -16.86 -7.09
C ARG A 609 -6.55 -17.88 -7.91
N MET A 610 -7.13 -17.49 -9.04
CA MET A 610 -7.95 -18.33 -9.91
C MET A 610 -9.10 -19.04 -9.15
N ASN A 611 -9.03 -20.36 -9.00
CA ASN A 611 -10.03 -21.19 -8.32
C ASN A 611 -9.58 -21.64 -6.92
N TRP A 612 -8.64 -20.93 -6.31
CA TRP A 612 -8.03 -21.33 -5.04
C TRP A 612 -8.32 -20.34 -3.93
N HIS A 613 -8.68 -20.81 -2.75
CA HIS A 613 -8.61 -20.03 -1.52
C HIS A 613 -7.16 -19.88 -1.05
N VAL A 614 -6.40 -20.97 -1.08
CA VAL A 614 -4.93 -20.95 -0.93
C VAL A 614 -4.37 -21.60 -2.20
N TYR A 615 -3.55 -20.88 -2.92
CA TYR A 615 -3.06 -21.27 -4.24
C TYR A 615 -2.43 -22.66 -4.26
N LYS A 616 -2.96 -23.55 -5.10
CA LYS A 616 -2.58 -24.98 -5.23
C LYS A 616 -2.63 -25.81 -3.93
N VAL A 617 -3.24 -25.31 -2.86
CA VAL A 617 -3.35 -26.00 -1.56
C VAL A 617 -4.80 -26.21 -1.17
N PHE A 618 -5.63 -25.16 -1.17
CA PHE A 618 -7.03 -25.22 -0.76
C PHE A 618 -7.92 -24.71 -1.89
N LYS A 619 -8.62 -25.62 -2.54
CA LYS A 619 -9.45 -25.31 -3.71
C LYS A 619 -10.74 -24.59 -3.29
N ASP A 620 -11.16 -23.62 -4.08
CA ASP A 620 -12.46 -22.98 -3.98
C ASP A 620 -13.52 -23.87 -4.65
N VAL A 621 -14.40 -24.47 -3.87
CA VAL A 621 -15.47 -25.36 -4.37
C VAL A 621 -16.74 -24.60 -4.75
N THR A 622 -16.74 -23.27 -4.68
CA THR A 622 -17.86 -22.45 -5.13
C THR A 622 -18.22 -22.81 -6.57
N PRO A 623 -19.50 -23.08 -6.91
CA PRO A 623 -19.90 -23.51 -8.26
C PRO A 623 -19.52 -22.49 -9.35
N GLU A 624 -19.55 -21.20 -9.01
CA GLU A 624 -19.17 -20.12 -9.91
C GLU A 624 -17.68 -19.79 -9.76
N LYS A 625 -16.93 -19.96 -10.83
CA LYS A 625 -15.56 -19.42 -10.91
C LYS A 625 -15.61 -17.90 -10.70
N PHE A 626 -14.68 -17.37 -9.90
CA PHE A 626 -14.52 -15.92 -9.80
C PHE A 626 -13.92 -15.38 -11.10
N ALA A 627 -14.79 -15.12 -12.04
CA ALA A 627 -14.43 -14.57 -13.34
C ALA A 627 -15.40 -13.44 -13.71
N PRO A 628 -15.46 -12.37 -12.89
CA PRO A 628 -16.37 -11.26 -13.16
C PRO A 628 -16.04 -10.62 -14.50
N THR A 629 -17.05 -10.16 -15.23
CA THR A 629 -16.80 -9.29 -16.36
C THR A 629 -16.23 -7.96 -15.86
N LEU A 630 -15.56 -7.22 -16.75
CA LEU A 630 -15.05 -5.88 -16.41
C LEU A 630 -16.18 -4.94 -15.93
N ALA A 631 -17.38 -5.07 -16.54
CA ALA A 631 -18.55 -4.29 -16.18
C ALA A 631 -19.07 -4.65 -14.78
N ASP A 632 -19.16 -5.94 -14.45
CA ASP A 632 -19.61 -6.40 -13.13
C ASP A 632 -18.65 -5.96 -12.04
N ALA A 633 -17.34 -6.16 -12.24
CA ALA A 633 -16.32 -5.70 -11.32
C ALA A 633 -16.38 -4.18 -11.14
N GLY A 634 -16.49 -3.43 -12.25
CA GLY A 634 -16.64 -1.97 -12.23
C GLY A 634 -17.85 -1.51 -11.46
N PHE A 635 -18.99 -2.17 -11.63
CA PHE A 635 -20.22 -1.86 -10.89
C PHE A 635 -20.06 -2.12 -9.38
N HIS A 636 -19.56 -3.30 -9.00
CA HIS A 636 -19.39 -3.66 -7.59
C HIS A 636 -18.36 -2.77 -6.89
N VAL A 637 -17.19 -2.55 -7.52
CA VAL A 637 -16.17 -1.64 -6.97
C VAL A 637 -16.72 -0.24 -6.80
N THR A 638 -17.38 0.30 -7.84
CA THR A 638 -17.97 1.64 -7.77
C THR A 638 -18.99 1.77 -6.65
N THR A 639 -19.83 0.75 -6.43
CA THR A 639 -20.81 0.73 -5.36
C THR A 639 -20.16 0.79 -3.98
N ILE A 640 -19.12 0.00 -3.73
CA ILE A 640 -18.36 0.02 -2.46
C ILE A 640 -17.66 1.37 -2.25
N VAL A 641 -17.05 1.91 -3.30
CA VAL A 641 -16.37 3.21 -3.26
C VAL A 641 -17.34 4.33 -2.90
N TRP A 642 -18.50 4.38 -3.53
CA TRP A 642 -19.54 5.36 -3.20
C TRP A 642 -20.06 5.17 -1.77
N THR A 643 -20.29 3.94 -1.34
CA THR A 643 -20.74 3.63 0.03
C THR A 643 -19.73 4.17 1.04
N PHE A 644 -18.47 3.83 0.90
CA PHE A 644 -17.41 4.32 1.77
C PHE A 644 -17.30 5.86 1.75
N PHE A 645 -17.34 6.45 0.56
CA PHE A 645 -17.19 7.90 0.39
C PHE A 645 -18.35 8.68 1.03
N LEU A 646 -19.58 8.18 0.90
CA LEU A 646 -20.76 8.75 1.57
C LEU A 646 -20.68 8.59 3.09
N MET A 647 -20.27 7.43 3.58
CA MET A 647 -20.05 7.20 5.01
C MET A 647 -19.00 8.14 5.58
N MET A 648 -17.85 8.28 4.89
CA MET A 648 -16.79 9.21 5.28
C MET A 648 -17.26 10.66 5.26
N THR A 649 -18.08 11.06 4.29
CA THR A 649 -18.70 12.40 4.25
C THR A 649 -19.55 12.65 5.50
N CYS A 650 -20.37 11.68 5.91
CA CYS A 650 -21.16 11.75 7.14
C CYS A 650 -20.27 11.82 8.40
N ILE A 651 -19.21 11.01 8.45
CA ILE A 651 -18.24 10.99 9.57
C ILE A 651 -17.53 12.33 9.70
N ILE A 652 -17.06 12.91 8.59
CA ILE A 652 -16.43 14.24 8.58
C ILE A 652 -17.41 15.33 9.05
N TRP A 653 -18.65 15.24 8.59
CA TRP A 653 -19.71 16.16 9.01
C TRP A 653 -19.98 16.05 10.53
N LEU A 654 -20.16 14.84 11.05
CA LEU A 654 -20.38 14.59 12.48
C LEU A 654 -19.17 15.01 13.34
N GLY A 655 -17.94 14.71 12.93
CA GLY A 655 -16.72 14.97 13.69
C GLY A 655 -16.31 16.46 13.72
N ILE A 656 -16.53 17.17 12.63
CA ILE A 656 -15.98 18.53 12.45
C ILE A 656 -17.08 19.59 12.25
N LYS A 657 -17.99 19.40 11.31
CA LYS A 657 -18.95 20.45 10.93
C LYS A 657 -20.06 20.64 11.96
N TYR A 658 -20.67 19.55 12.41
CA TYR A 658 -21.80 19.59 13.36
C TYR A 658 -21.46 20.26 14.70
N PRO A 659 -20.33 19.95 15.37
CA PRO A 659 -19.96 20.63 16.61
C PRO A 659 -19.75 22.14 16.45
N LYS A 660 -19.25 22.60 15.31
CA LYS A 660 -19.08 24.03 15.00
C LYS A 660 -20.42 24.72 14.77
N SER A 661 -21.35 24.05 14.13
CA SER A 661 -22.71 24.56 13.91
C SER A 661 -23.45 24.77 15.24
N LYS A 662 -23.37 23.77 16.16
CA LYS A 662 -24.00 23.84 17.48
C LYS A 662 -23.48 25.01 18.33
N LYS A 663 -22.15 25.23 18.35
CA LYS A 663 -21.56 26.38 19.05
C LYS A 663 -22.06 27.72 18.51
N LYS A 664 -22.20 27.86 17.18
CA LYS A 664 -22.75 29.08 16.55
C LYS A 664 -24.19 29.35 16.97
N THR A 665 -24.99 28.30 17.21
CA THR A 665 -26.39 28.41 17.65
C THR A 665 -26.49 28.81 19.12
N GLU A 666 -25.60 28.31 19.97
CA GLU A 666 -25.54 28.64 21.40
C GLU A 666 -25.00 30.07 21.67
N GLU A 667 -24.23 30.66 20.77
CA GLU A 667 -23.68 32.02 20.86
C GLU A 667 -24.65 33.12 20.37
N VAL A 668 -25.80 32.77 19.76
CA VAL A 668 -26.84 33.76 19.43
C VAL A 668 -27.59 34.09 20.70
N PRO A 669 -27.52 35.34 21.24
CA PRO A 669 -28.26 35.70 22.41
C PRO A 669 -29.77 35.57 22.13
N PRO A 670 -30.59 35.18 23.13
CA PRO A 670 -32.02 35.19 22.97
C PRO A 670 -32.46 36.57 22.53
N GLN A 671 -33.18 36.66 21.41
CA GLN A 671 -33.76 37.93 20.97
C GLN A 671 -34.55 38.51 22.11
N ALA A 672 -34.17 39.70 22.57
CA ALA A 672 -34.92 40.44 23.55
C ALA A 672 -36.38 40.53 23.08
N THR A 673 -37.28 39.95 23.86
CA THR A 673 -38.73 40.08 23.65
C THR A 673 -39.07 41.57 23.65
N PRO A 674 -39.78 42.10 22.65
CA PRO A 674 -40.20 43.51 22.68
C PRO A 674 -41.04 43.72 23.95
N GLN A 675 -40.58 44.52 24.87
CA GLN A 675 -41.42 45.06 25.96
C GLN A 675 -42.50 45.88 25.25
N MET A 676 -43.74 45.37 25.27
CA MET A 676 -44.90 46.17 24.97
C MET A 676 -44.93 47.28 26.00
N ALA A 677 -44.74 48.48 25.55
CA ALA A 677 -45.02 49.69 26.32
C ALA A 677 -46.52 49.77 26.55
N GLU A 678 -46.95 49.73 27.79
CA GLU A 678 -48.27 50.22 28.25
C GLU A 678 -48.30 51.75 28.24
#